data_f4bbe6c45d3dc4a57ecd3bcafdf89edd
#
_entry.id   f4bbe6c45d3dc4a57ecd3bcafdf89edd
#
_cell.length_a   1.000
_cell.length_b   1.000
_cell.length_c   1.000
_cell.angle_alpha   90.00
_cell.angle_beta   90.00
_cell.angle_gamma   90.00
#
_symmetry.space_group_name_H-M   'P 1'
#
loop_
_entity.id
_entity.type
_entity.pdbx_description
1 polymer ?
#
loop_
_entity_poly.entity_id
_entity_poly.type
_entity_poly.pdbx_seq_one_letter_code
_entity_poly.pdbx_strand_id
1 'polypeptide(L)'
;MAKPLKIVLLVLGSLVVLVIAALIAAVMIFDPNDYRGKIQDEVKQATGREFVLGDIKLSVFPWLAVQLSDARLGNAAGFGDTPFAEVHQVRVGVKLLPLLFDKQIEVDGVALDGLHVNLAKNKSGVTNWQDLIDRQKQKPEQAPVEAKASTQFTFDDINVGGITVDDGAVVYDDAQGGAHYELQKMHLKTGALNMHDPFDIDMSTTVISKAPAAQVDIALGGTFKPDFKTQKLDTDGLKLTVKGKAAGLDLDTTVKTRLVADLAAQVFNLNALTMETTVSGDSIPNGKQTVTFGGEVAYNAKDGTFGLQHGKLQAADLTLATNIKGSGLAGGKPHFQGPISVSAFSPRKLLETFGVKLNTADPKALSEASMNAQLDATANSASLQNLLITLDQTKIKGQVAVTDFKTQAASFGLQIDNLDADRYLPPPAKEDGKVQTASGETENINDIELPVDALNKLNVDGTADLASLKIKNLKLSDIRLKLSGHGLSAVKAQSLSAKLYGGSVSLSHRYTPGASPGFAVTTKLSSFQAGPFLKDFTGKDSISGTADFSADLVAHGKTVGALRKTLDGSVAASAKNGAVKGFNLGYLIRKAQAALAGNLNYTEDSAPVTDFASISVSGKLNDGVLHSDDLDAASPLFRVGGSGDINLVTETLDYTAKPSIVETSKGQGGKDLSDLNGVTIPIHLTGSIWKPKYKIDLAAAVREKAKARVNEEIDKHKDEIQKKLGEFLFGKKKSSSDDSSSNGN
;
A
#
# COMPACT_ATOMS: atom_id res chain seq x y z
N MET A 1 -10.65 -11.43 85.78
CA MET A 1 -9.68 -12.47 85.38
C MET A 1 -9.17 -13.18 86.58
N ALA A 2 -9.29 -14.51 86.61
CA ALA A 2 -8.90 -15.33 87.72
C ALA A 2 -7.39 -15.25 88.03
N LYS A 3 -6.99 -15.17 89.28
CA LYS A 3 -5.57 -15.06 89.71
C LYS A 3 -4.64 -16.05 89.01
N PRO A 4 -4.98 -17.28 88.63
CA PRO A 4 -4.09 -18.19 87.92
C PRO A 4 -3.76 -17.76 86.50
N LEU A 5 -4.65 -17.09 85.79
CA LEU A 5 -4.43 -16.62 84.41
C LEU A 5 -3.38 -15.49 84.35
N LYS A 6 -3.36 -14.61 85.35
CA LYS A 6 -2.34 -13.54 85.50
C LYS A 6 -0.95 -14.10 85.75
N ILE A 7 -0.82 -15.21 86.53
CA ILE A 7 0.45 -15.86 86.79
C ILE A 7 0.94 -16.58 85.53
N VAL A 8 0.08 -17.27 84.81
CA VAL A 8 0.44 -17.92 83.54
C VAL A 8 0.91 -16.89 82.49
N LEU A 9 0.22 -15.74 82.38
CA LEU A 9 0.62 -14.66 81.48
C LEU A 9 1.96 -14.00 81.88
N LEU A 10 2.21 -13.85 83.19
CA LEU A 10 3.49 -13.36 83.70
C LEU A 10 4.68 -14.34 83.47
N VAL A 11 4.43 -15.65 83.65
CA VAL A 11 5.44 -16.67 83.37
C VAL A 11 5.72 -16.79 81.87
N LEU A 12 4.70 -16.75 81.01
CA LEU A 12 4.84 -16.72 79.55
C LEU A 12 5.56 -15.43 79.08
N GLY A 13 5.22 -14.28 79.64
CA GLY A 13 5.88 -13.01 79.35
C GLY A 13 7.37 -12.99 79.76
N SER A 14 7.69 -13.54 80.96
CA SER A 14 9.06 -13.64 81.41
C SER A 14 9.86 -14.67 80.59
N LEU A 15 9.25 -15.76 80.14
CA LEU A 15 9.91 -16.73 79.22
C LEU A 15 10.20 -16.09 77.86
N VAL A 16 9.29 -15.33 77.28
CA VAL A 16 9.48 -14.59 76.04
C VAL A 16 10.63 -13.56 76.17
N VAL A 17 10.65 -12.82 77.32
CA VAL A 17 11.73 -11.85 77.58
C VAL A 17 13.07 -12.57 77.74
N LEU A 18 13.12 -13.76 78.40
CA LEU A 18 14.32 -14.55 78.56
C LEU A 18 14.81 -15.14 77.23
N VAL A 19 13.92 -15.59 76.37
CA VAL A 19 14.28 -16.04 75.01
C VAL A 19 14.80 -14.90 74.18
N ILE A 20 14.19 -13.70 74.21
CA ILE A 20 14.70 -12.51 73.53
C ILE A 20 16.04 -12.10 74.06
N ALA A 21 16.25 -12.12 75.39
CA ALA A 21 17.55 -11.79 76.00
C ALA A 21 18.63 -12.84 75.67
N ALA A 22 18.31 -14.17 75.61
CA ALA A 22 19.21 -15.19 75.16
C ALA A 22 19.56 -15.06 73.66
N LEU A 23 18.62 -14.69 72.82
CA LEU A 23 18.89 -14.41 71.40
C LEU A 23 19.78 -13.16 71.21
N ILE A 24 19.55 -12.10 71.98
CA ILE A 24 20.38 -10.90 71.98
C ILE A 24 21.79 -11.26 72.48
N ALA A 25 21.89 -12.06 73.53
CA ALA A 25 23.23 -12.53 74.05
C ALA A 25 23.95 -13.42 73.05
N ALA A 26 23.25 -14.33 72.35
CA ALA A 26 23.81 -15.14 71.28
C ALA A 26 24.35 -14.31 70.12
N VAL A 27 23.68 -13.23 69.70
CA VAL A 27 24.16 -12.28 68.69
C VAL A 27 25.33 -11.46 69.18
N MET A 28 25.44 -11.16 70.51
CA MET A 28 26.59 -10.43 71.08
C MET A 28 27.83 -11.27 71.16
N ILE A 29 27.72 -12.61 71.17
CA ILE A 29 28.83 -13.54 71.26
C ILE A 29 29.35 -14.02 69.90
N PHE A 30 28.46 -14.00 68.87
CA PHE A 30 28.73 -14.45 67.52
C PHE A 30 28.94 -13.28 66.56
N ASP A 31 30.20 -13.07 66.14
CA ASP A 31 30.46 -12.07 65.10
C ASP A 31 30.32 -12.72 63.69
N PRO A 32 29.29 -12.41 62.92
CA PRO A 32 29.12 -12.98 61.59
C PRO A 32 30.20 -12.53 60.59
N ASN A 33 30.95 -11.47 60.90
CA ASN A 33 32.06 -10.98 60.05
C ASN A 33 33.27 -11.91 60.05
N ASP A 34 33.39 -12.77 61.03
CA ASP A 34 34.42 -13.83 61.04
C ASP A 34 34.35 -14.81 59.87
N TYR A 35 33.13 -14.92 59.26
CA TYR A 35 32.85 -15.74 58.10
C TYR A 35 33.00 -15.02 56.78
N ARG A 36 33.23 -13.69 56.76
CA ARG A 36 33.31 -12.86 55.56
C ARG A 36 34.36 -13.43 54.59
N GLY A 37 35.58 -13.65 55.04
CA GLY A 37 36.63 -14.20 54.18
C GLY A 37 36.30 -15.55 53.59
N LYS A 38 35.73 -16.46 54.43
CA LYS A 38 35.33 -17.78 53.96
C LYS A 38 34.20 -17.67 52.85
N ILE A 39 33.20 -16.79 53.03
CA ILE A 39 32.15 -16.55 52.01
C ILE A 39 32.77 -16.00 50.73
N GLN A 40 33.72 -15.06 50.84
CA GLN A 40 34.41 -14.50 49.68
C GLN A 40 35.18 -15.59 48.92
N ASP A 41 35.89 -16.44 49.62
CA ASP A 41 36.68 -17.53 49.03
C ASP A 41 35.80 -18.60 48.36
N GLU A 42 34.68 -18.99 48.97
CA GLU A 42 33.72 -19.93 48.40
C GLU A 42 33.08 -19.41 47.15
N VAL A 43 32.65 -18.13 47.16
CA VAL A 43 32.09 -17.49 45.97
C VAL A 43 33.13 -17.37 44.85
N LYS A 44 34.37 -16.99 45.20
CA LYS A 44 35.49 -16.94 44.26
C LYS A 44 35.78 -18.32 43.66
N GLN A 45 35.75 -19.36 44.46
CA GLN A 45 35.95 -20.73 44.02
C GLN A 45 34.82 -21.20 43.08
N ALA A 46 33.57 -20.85 43.42
CA ALA A 46 32.40 -21.22 42.64
C ALA A 46 32.30 -20.47 41.29
N THR A 47 32.60 -19.17 41.29
CA THR A 47 32.43 -18.29 40.11
C THR A 47 33.73 -18.08 39.33
N GLY A 48 34.89 -18.27 39.97
CA GLY A 48 36.21 -17.93 39.41
C GLY A 48 36.49 -16.44 39.38
N ARG A 49 35.67 -15.64 40.04
CA ARG A 49 35.74 -14.18 40.04
C ARG A 49 36.01 -13.64 41.45
N GLU A 50 36.59 -12.48 41.54
CA GLU A 50 36.75 -11.79 42.79
C GLU A 50 35.35 -11.41 43.34
N PHE A 51 35.14 -11.70 44.61
CA PHE A 51 33.94 -11.33 45.32
C PHE A 51 34.32 -10.52 46.55
N VAL A 52 33.78 -9.34 46.68
CA VAL A 52 33.98 -8.44 47.81
C VAL A 52 32.68 -8.34 48.58
N LEU A 53 32.74 -8.49 49.89
CA LEU A 53 31.60 -8.41 50.78
C LEU A 53 31.90 -7.41 51.88
N GLY A 54 31.01 -6.48 52.13
CA GLY A 54 31.06 -5.54 53.24
C GLY A 54 30.63 -6.18 54.56
N ASP A 55 29.98 -5.40 55.41
CA ASP A 55 29.59 -5.85 56.75
C ASP A 55 28.45 -6.85 56.73
N ILE A 56 28.57 -7.87 57.57
CA ILE A 56 27.52 -8.85 57.83
C ILE A 56 26.90 -8.52 59.20
N LYS A 57 25.59 -8.23 59.21
CA LYS A 57 24.81 -7.92 60.44
C LYS A 57 23.75 -8.96 60.67
N LEU A 58 23.53 -9.33 61.91
CA LEU A 58 22.41 -10.14 62.36
C LEU A 58 21.33 -9.26 63.01
N SER A 59 20.07 -9.40 62.57
CA SER A 59 18.92 -8.82 63.22
C SER A 59 18.08 -9.92 63.82
N VAL A 60 17.66 -9.77 65.06
CA VAL A 60 16.84 -10.77 65.77
C VAL A 60 15.44 -10.30 66.06
N PHE A 61 15.17 -9.03 65.88
CA PHE A 61 13.85 -8.43 66.09
C PHE A 61 13.52 -7.43 64.97
N PRO A 62 12.29 -7.38 64.48
CA PRO A 62 11.14 -8.31 64.79
C PRO A 62 11.31 -9.71 64.21
N TRP A 63 12.25 -9.94 63.31
CA TRP A 63 12.53 -11.20 62.59
C TRP A 63 14.03 -11.51 62.66
N LEU A 64 14.35 -12.77 62.66
CA LEU A 64 15.76 -13.22 62.50
C LEU A 64 16.15 -12.96 60.99
N ALA A 65 17.14 -12.13 60.76
CA ALA A 65 17.62 -11.87 59.40
C ALA A 65 19.14 -11.69 59.38
N VAL A 66 19.77 -12.17 58.32
CA VAL A 66 21.15 -11.89 57.97
C VAL A 66 21.13 -10.76 56.92
N GLN A 67 21.87 -9.70 57.19
CA GLN A 67 21.99 -8.55 56.30
C GLN A 67 23.47 -8.50 55.84
N LEU A 68 23.65 -8.52 54.51
CA LEU A 68 24.95 -8.35 53.86
C LEU A 68 24.97 -6.97 53.19
N SER A 69 26.06 -6.22 53.38
CA SER A 69 26.19 -4.89 52.79
C SER A 69 27.24 -4.92 51.68
N ASP A 70 27.09 -4.07 50.67
CA ASP A 70 28.08 -3.78 49.62
C ASP A 70 28.74 -5.02 49.00
N ALA A 71 27.93 -5.99 48.60
CA ALA A 71 28.43 -7.18 47.93
C ALA A 71 28.69 -6.90 46.44
N ARG A 72 29.88 -7.24 45.95
CA ARG A 72 30.32 -7.00 44.58
C ARG A 72 30.98 -8.25 43.98
N LEU A 73 30.51 -8.64 42.79
CA LEU A 73 31.10 -9.69 41.98
C LEU A 73 31.87 -9.09 40.80
N GLY A 74 33.14 -9.38 40.69
CA GLY A 74 34.02 -8.91 39.63
C GLY A 74 33.54 -9.36 38.23
N ASN A 75 33.98 -8.65 37.20
CA ASN A 75 33.65 -8.98 35.83
C ASN A 75 34.49 -10.14 35.28
N ALA A 76 34.05 -10.70 34.14
CA ALA A 76 34.84 -11.64 33.38
C ALA A 76 36.13 -11.01 32.82
N ALA A 77 37.18 -11.78 32.65
CA ALA A 77 38.43 -11.30 32.06
C ALA A 77 38.19 -10.72 30.67
N GLY A 78 38.70 -9.50 30.42
CA GLY A 78 38.54 -8.79 29.15
C GLY A 78 37.31 -7.89 29.05
N PHE A 79 36.52 -7.73 30.14
CA PHE A 79 35.35 -6.85 30.17
C PHE A 79 35.52 -5.59 31.07
N GLY A 80 36.74 -5.26 31.45
CA GLY A 80 37.06 -4.07 32.26
C GLY A 80 36.81 -4.26 33.74
N ASP A 81 36.96 -3.15 34.50
CA ASP A 81 36.95 -3.14 35.98
C ASP A 81 35.56 -2.91 36.58
N THR A 82 34.53 -2.58 35.75
CA THR A 82 33.15 -2.45 36.22
C THR A 82 32.64 -3.78 36.72
N PRO A 83 32.14 -3.88 37.99
CA PRO A 83 31.61 -5.13 38.50
C PRO A 83 30.57 -5.78 37.59
N PHE A 84 30.57 -7.10 37.48
CA PHE A 84 29.50 -7.84 36.81
C PHE A 84 28.15 -7.64 37.51
N ALA A 85 28.18 -7.72 38.83
CA ALA A 85 27.01 -7.45 39.68
C ALA A 85 27.46 -6.82 41.00
N GLU A 86 26.68 -5.88 41.48
CA GLU A 86 26.82 -5.29 42.80
C GLU A 86 25.45 -5.12 43.44
N VAL A 87 25.38 -5.20 44.74
CA VAL A 87 24.19 -4.96 45.52
C VAL A 87 24.53 -4.22 46.78
N HIS A 88 23.80 -3.13 47.04
CA HIS A 88 24.03 -2.30 48.20
C HIS A 88 23.68 -3.05 49.51
N GLN A 89 22.52 -3.72 49.50
CA GLN A 89 22.09 -4.50 50.68
C GLN A 89 21.35 -5.77 50.23
N VAL A 90 21.72 -6.90 50.84
CA VAL A 90 20.98 -8.17 50.77
C VAL A 90 20.50 -8.50 52.17
N ARG A 91 19.20 -8.73 52.32
CA ARG A 91 18.60 -9.21 53.57
C ARG A 91 17.95 -10.56 53.33
N VAL A 92 18.38 -11.56 54.13
CA VAL A 92 17.78 -12.90 54.13
C VAL A 92 17.09 -13.12 55.46
N GLY A 93 15.76 -13.12 55.46
CA GLY A 93 14.95 -13.45 56.64
C GLY A 93 14.88 -14.94 56.87
N VAL A 94 14.90 -15.35 58.11
CA VAL A 94 14.78 -16.76 58.51
C VAL A 94 13.64 -16.88 59.53
N LYS A 95 12.78 -17.88 59.34
CA LYS A 95 11.67 -18.14 60.29
C LYS A 95 12.21 -18.71 61.59
N LEU A 96 11.96 -18.03 62.70
CA LEU A 96 12.52 -18.35 63.98
C LEU A 96 11.92 -19.62 64.56
N LEU A 97 10.62 -19.87 64.44
CA LEU A 97 9.95 -21.02 65.02
C LEU A 97 10.39 -22.36 64.44
N PRO A 98 10.42 -22.56 63.11
CA PRO A 98 10.97 -23.76 62.48
C PRO A 98 12.43 -23.99 62.85
N LEU A 99 13.22 -22.92 62.95
CA LEU A 99 14.65 -23.02 63.34
C LEU A 99 14.81 -23.52 64.79
N LEU A 100 14.00 -23.03 65.74
CA LEU A 100 14.10 -23.35 67.15
C LEU A 100 13.51 -24.71 67.52
N PHE A 101 12.37 -25.07 66.92
CA PHE A 101 11.61 -26.26 67.32
C PHE A 101 11.85 -27.44 66.38
N ASP A 102 11.97 -27.20 65.07
CA ASP A 102 12.09 -28.26 64.06
C ASP A 102 13.54 -28.42 63.54
N LYS A 103 14.45 -27.51 63.93
CA LYS A 103 15.85 -27.42 63.42
C LYS A 103 15.89 -27.29 61.88
N GLN A 104 14.86 -26.70 61.27
CA GLN A 104 14.76 -26.44 59.83
C GLN A 104 15.00 -24.97 59.57
N ILE A 105 15.81 -24.69 58.54
CA ILE A 105 16.06 -23.32 58.05
C ILE A 105 15.02 -23.01 56.96
N GLU A 106 13.99 -22.30 57.34
CA GLU A 106 13.01 -21.75 56.38
C GLU A 106 13.30 -20.28 56.13
N VAL A 107 13.50 -19.93 54.86
CA VAL A 107 13.73 -18.53 54.43
C VAL A 107 12.40 -17.79 54.43
N ASP A 108 12.27 -16.79 55.28
CA ASP A 108 11.07 -15.94 55.35
C ASP A 108 10.97 -14.98 54.15
N GLY A 109 12.10 -14.57 53.59
CA GLY A 109 12.18 -13.75 52.38
C GLY A 109 13.60 -13.30 52.08
N VAL A 110 13.80 -12.89 50.85
CA VAL A 110 15.03 -12.29 50.34
C VAL A 110 14.71 -10.89 49.83
N ALA A 111 15.41 -9.87 50.39
CA ALA A 111 15.28 -8.50 49.89
C ALA A 111 16.66 -8.03 49.38
N LEU A 112 16.67 -7.50 48.18
CA LEU A 112 17.83 -6.90 47.49
C LEU A 112 17.57 -5.42 47.29
N ASP A 113 18.41 -4.58 47.81
CA ASP A 113 18.35 -3.13 47.66
C ASP A 113 19.57 -2.63 46.89
N GLY A 114 19.34 -1.83 45.84
CA GLY A 114 20.39 -1.30 44.98
C GLY A 114 21.15 -2.41 44.20
N LEU A 115 20.42 -3.40 43.65
CA LEU A 115 21.02 -4.43 42.80
C LEU A 115 21.38 -3.85 41.43
N HIS A 116 22.67 -3.78 41.09
CA HIS A 116 23.16 -3.35 39.79
C HIS A 116 23.83 -4.53 39.08
N VAL A 117 23.42 -4.79 37.82
CA VAL A 117 23.98 -5.88 36.98
C VAL A 117 24.44 -5.28 35.65
N ASN A 118 25.74 -5.52 35.33
CA ASN A 118 26.33 -5.07 34.07
C ASN A 118 26.56 -6.27 33.13
N LEU A 119 25.69 -6.39 32.14
CA LEU A 119 25.77 -7.40 31.10
C LEU A 119 26.47 -6.82 29.88
N ALA A 120 27.41 -7.51 29.32
CA ALA A 120 28.16 -7.04 28.16
C ALA A 120 28.43 -8.17 27.16
N LYS A 121 28.37 -7.83 25.86
CA LYS A 121 28.81 -8.67 24.76
C LYS A 121 29.88 -7.92 23.96
N ASN A 122 31.05 -8.51 23.82
CA ASN A 122 32.16 -7.89 23.09
C ASN A 122 32.02 -8.00 21.58
N LYS A 123 32.89 -7.34 20.84
CA LYS A 123 32.91 -7.34 19.36
C LYS A 123 33.03 -8.73 18.74
N SER A 124 33.62 -9.70 19.47
CA SER A 124 33.77 -11.09 19.03
C SER A 124 32.53 -11.96 19.33
N GLY A 125 31.47 -11.37 19.91
CA GLY A 125 30.24 -12.09 20.25
C GLY A 125 30.29 -12.84 21.59
N VAL A 126 31.39 -12.76 22.34
CA VAL A 126 31.51 -13.37 23.68
C VAL A 126 30.81 -12.49 24.71
N THR A 127 30.07 -13.12 25.62
CA THR A 127 29.37 -12.41 26.70
C THR A 127 30.15 -12.50 28.02
N ASN A 128 29.98 -11.48 28.87
CA ASN A 128 30.64 -11.43 30.17
C ASN A 128 30.03 -12.37 31.24
N TRP A 129 29.12 -13.25 30.88
CA TRP A 129 28.53 -14.30 31.69
C TRP A 129 28.79 -15.72 31.16
N GLN A 130 29.49 -15.84 30.04
CA GLN A 130 29.72 -17.13 29.36
C GLN A 130 30.53 -18.09 30.25
N ASP A 131 31.56 -17.58 30.94
CA ASP A 131 32.41 -18.34 31.85
C ASP A 131 31.63 -18.95 33.02
N LEU A 132 30.61 -18.26 33.54
CA LEU A 132 29.71 -18.76 34.58
C LEU A 132 28.91 -19.97 34.10
N ILE A 133 28.36 -19.87 32.86
CA ILE A 133 27.62 -20.98 32.24
C ILE A 133 28.55 -22.19 32.00
N ASP A 134 29.75 -21.94 31.47
CA ASP A 134 30.67 -23.00 31.10
C ASP A 134 31.22 -23.74 32.35
N ARG A 135 31.43 -23.03 33.45
CA ARG A 135 31.78 -23.64 34.74
C ARG A 135 30.66 -24.51 35.30
N GLN A 136 29.41 -24.10 35.16
CA GLN A 136 28.28 -24.90 35.63
C GLN A 136 28.18 -26.23 34.85
N LYS A 137 28.49 -26.23 33.54
CA LYS A 137 28.51 -27.43 32.71
C LYS A 137 29.70 -28.36 32.99
N GLN A 138 30.81 -27.84 33.53
CA GLN A 138 32.02 -28.60 33.81
C GLN A 138 32.07 -29.26 35.22
N LYS A 139 31.06 -29.02 36.06
CA LYS A 139 30.93 -29.81 37.28
C LYS A 139 30.60 -31.24 36.91
N PRO A 140 31.54 -32.25 37.15
CA PRO A 140 31.20 -33.63 36.87
C PRO A 140 30.03 -34.03 37.76
N GLU A 141 29.10 -34.82 37.20
CA GLU A 141 28.19 -35.63 38.00
C GLU A 141 29.06 -36.48 38.94
N GLN A 142 29.26 -36.00 40.15
CA GLN A 142 30.00 -36.78 41.14
C GLN A 142 29.16 -38.01 41.45
N ALA A 143 29.75 -39.20 41.20
CA ALA A 143 29.24 -40.47 41.69
C ALA A 143 28.88 -40.36 43.18
N PRO A 144 27.86 -41.07 43.68
CA PRO A 144 27.42 -40.97 45.06
C PRO A 144 28.57 -41.38 45.99
N VAL A 145 29.21 -40.40 46.60
CA VAL A 145 30.05 -40.62 47.78
C VAL A 145 29.05 -40.85 48.92
N GLU A 146 29.17 -42.03 49.61
CA GLU A 146 28.45 -42.31 50.82
C GLU A 146 28.76 -41.23 51.87
N ALA A 147 27.94 -40.20 51.93
CA ALA A 147 28.01 -39.16 52.93
C ALA A 147 27.04 -39.52 54.06
N LYS A 148 27.68 -39.80 55.23
CA LYS A 148 26.97 -39.80 56.49
C LYS A 148 26.12 -38.55 56.61
N ALA A 149 24.79 -38.75 56.71
CA ALA A 149 23.73 -37.79 57.13
C ALA A 149 24.04 -36.29 56.86
N SER A 150 24.13 -35.89 55.64
CA SER A 150 23.91 -34.52 55.22
C SER A 150 22.46 -34.46 54.66
N THR A 151 21.69 -33.61 55.23
CA THR A 151 20.33 -33.26 54.77
C THR A 151 20.42 -33.01 53.24
N GLN A 152 19.94 -33.93 52.43
CA GLN A 152 19.79 -33.75 50.99
C GLN A 152 18.75 -32.65 50.84
N PHE A 153 19.18 -31.42 50.54
CA PHE A 153 18.25 -30.38 50.04
C PHE A 153 17.70 -30.86 48.71
N THR A 154 16.54 -31.42 48.74
CA THR A 154 15.76 -31.65 47.52
C THR A 154 15.10 -30.34 47.09
N PHE A 155 14.92 -30.13 45.81
CA PHE A 155 14.20 -28.95 45.32
C PHE A 155 12.79 -28.83 45.91
N ASP A 156 12.23 -29.93 46.42
CA ASP A 156 10.91 -29.95 47.09
C ASP A 156 10.92 -29.21 48.44
N ASP A 157 12.08 -28.86 49.01
CA ASP A 157 12.21 -28.21 50.32
C ASP A 157 12.41 -26.67 50.22
N ILE A 158 12.37 -26.09 49.01
CA ILE A 158 12.49 -24.64 48.85
C ILE A 158 11.20 -23.99 49.29
N ASN A 159 11.20 -23.29 50.40
CA ASN A 159 10.13 -22.44 50.91
C ASN A 159 10.74 -21.07 51.23
N VAL A 160 10.54 -20.10 50.29
CA VAL A 160 10.98 -18.71 50.44
C VAL A 160 9.73 -17.85 50.54
N GLY A 161 9.57 -17.11 51.62
CA GLY A 161 8.39 -16.27 51.88
C GLY A 161 8.18 -15.14 50.86
N GLY A 162 9.17 -14.90 50.00
CA GLY A 162 9.09 -13.98 48.87
C GLY A 162 10.42 -13.36 48.53
N ILE A 163 10.52 -12.78 47.36
CA ILE A 163 11.69 -12.02 46.88
C ILE A 163 11.26 -10.58 46.67
N THR A 164 12.02 -9.62 47.17
CA THR A 164 11.87 -8.21 46.89
C THR A 164 13.16 -7.65 46.33
N VAL A 165 13.07 -6.91 45.22
CA VAL A 165 14.19 -6.10 44.67
C VAL A 165 13.69 -4.66 44.66
N ASP A 166 14.42 -3.79 45.30
CA ASP A 166 14.17 -2.37 45.31
C ASP A 166 15.38 -1.63 44.69
N ASP A 167 15.09 -0.59 43.90
CA ASP A 167 16.08 0.23 43.20
C ASP A 167 17.12 -0.58 42.40
N GLY A 168 16.63 -1.64 41.72
CA GLY A 168 17.48 -2.47 40.87
C GLY A 168 17.78 -1.74 39.54
N ALA A 169 18.97 -2.06 38.98
CA ALA A 169 19.37 -1.60 37.64
C ALA A 169 20.07 -2.71 36.88
N VAL A 170 19.82 -2.78 35.56
CA VAL A 170 20.53 -3.69 34.66
C VAL A 170 20.97 -2.89 33.44
N VAL A 171 22.26 -2.95 33.13
CA VAL A 171 22.80 -2.37 31.89
C VAL A 171 23.19 -3.51 30.97
N TYR A 172 22.82 -3.41 29.69
CA TYR A 172 23.24 -4.35 28.65
C TYR A 172 23.90 -3.60 27.50
N ASP A 173 25.16 -3.94 27.24
CA ASP A 173 25.96 -3.39 26.16
C ASP A 173 26.36 -4.48 25.16
N ASP A 174 25.86 -4.38 23.91
CA ASP A 174 26.26 -5.24 22.79
C ASP A 174 27.19 -4.48 21.84
N ALA A 175 28.49 -4.65 22.03
CA ALA A 175 29.50 -4.03 21.15
C ALA A 175 29.56 -4.65 19.75
N GLN A 176 28.98 -5.83 19.53
CA GLN A 176 28.87 -6.46 18.20
C GLN A 176 27.70 -5.91 17.43
N GLY A 177 26.52 -5.79 18.08
CA GLY A 177 25.28 -5.32 17.46
C GLY A 177 25.04 -3.81 17.60
N GLY A 178 25.84 -3.11 18.43
CA GLY A 178 25.67 -1.68 18.70
C GLY A 178 24.46 -1.34 19.59
N ALA A 179 23.88 -2.32 20.26
CA ALA A 179 22.72 -2.11 21.12
C ALA A 179 23.15 -1.74 22.55
N HIS A 180 22.44 -0.78 23.15
CA HIS A 180 22.60 -0.36 24.53
C HIS A 180 21.24 -0.19 25.19
N TYR A 181 20.99 -0.96 26.25
CA TYR A 181 19.76 -0.93 27.03
C TYR A 181 20.08 -0.74 28.51
N GLU A 182 19.31 0.12 29.16
CA GLU A 182 19.35 0.33 30.58
C GLU A 182 17.98 0.05 31.19
N LEU A 183 17.90 -0.84 32.16
CA LEU A 183 16.75 -1.00 33.05
C LEU A 183 17.08 -0.28 34.33
N GLN A 184 16.29 0.67 34.73
CA GLN A 184 16.51 1.50 35.93
C GLN A 184 15.28 1.44 36.83
N LYS A 185 15.47 1.74 38.11
CA LYS A 185 14.41 1.75 39.12
C LYS A 185 13.61 0.45 39.13
N MET A 186 14.30 -0.68 38.97
CA MET A 186 13.66 -1.99 38.95
C MET A 186 13.11 -2.31 40.34
N HIS A 187 11.84 -2.53 40.40
CA HIS A 187 11.13 -3.06 41.54
C HIS A 187 10.57 -4.42 41.19
N LEU A 188 10.81 -5.42 42.04
CA LEU A 188 10.22 -6.74 41.95
C LEU A 188 9.73 -7.16 43.33
N LYS A 189 8.51 -7.61 43.44
CA LYS A 189 7.94 -8.21 44.62
C LYS A 189 7.23 -9.49 44.24
N THR A 190 7.58 -10.59 44.91
CA THR A 190 6.86 -11.85 44.75
C THR A 190 6.13 -12.20 46.04
N GLY A 191 5.05 -12.97 45.92
CA GLY A 191 4.48 -13.73 47.03
C GLY A 191 5.41 -14.84 47.47
N ALA A 192 4.97 -15.65 48.41
CA ALA A 192 5.75 -16.79 48.91
C ALA A 192 6.00 -17.79 47.77
N LEU A 193 7.28 -18.07 47.53
CA LEU A 193 7.74 -19.03 46.54
C LEU A 193 7.88 -20.40 47.18
N ASN A 194 6.93 -21.26 46.92
CA ASN A 194 7.01 -22.68 47.24
C ASN A 194 6.67 -23.51 46.00
N MET A 195 6.91 -24.79 46.05
CA MET A 195 6.78 -25.68 44.89
C MET A 195 5.33 -26.01 44.49
N HIS A 196 4.34 -25.58 45.25
CA HIS A 196 2.97 -26.07 45.09
C HIS A 196 1.90 -24.99 45.07
N ASP A 197 2.17 -23.84 45.69
CA ASP A 197 1.17 -22.78 45.83
C ASP A 197 1.34 -21.69 44.78
N PRO A 198 0.23 -21.06 44.35
CA PRO A 198 0.28 -19.87 43.55
C PRO A 198 0.96 -18.71 44.26
N PHE A 199 1.73 -17.91 43.53
CA PHE A 199 2.34 -16.70 44.05
C PHE A 199 2.09 -15.51 43.11
N ASP A 200 2.01 -14.33 43.70
CA ASP A 200 1.88 -13.10 42.97
C ASP A 200 3.27 -12.58 42.53
N ILE A 201 3.30 -11.94 41.37
CA ILE A 201 4.43 -11.14 40.90
C ILE A 201 3.93 -9.71 40.68
N ASP A 202 4.68 -8.75 41.21
CA ASP A 202 4.57 -7.33 40.88
C ASP A 202 5.98 -6.83 40.51
N MET A 203 6.15 -6.45 39.27
CA MET A 203 7.43 -5.98 38.74
C MET A 203 7.23 -4.67 38.00
N SER A 204 8.12 -3.71 38.22
CA SER A 204 8.18 -2.49 37.41
C SER A 204 9.62 -2.08 37.16
N THR A 205 9.85 -1.41 36.02
CA THR A 205 11.18 -0.89 35.65
C THR A 205 11.02 0.18 34.56
N THR A 206 11.95 1.13 34.53
CA THR A 206 12.10 2.06 33.40
C THR A 206 13.15 1.52 32.45
N VAL A 207 12.78 1.27 31.19
CA VAL A 207 13.67 0.84 30.11
C VAL A 207 14.10 2.04 29.29
N ILE A 208 15.41 2.22 29.14
CA ILE A 208 16.02 3.25 28.31
C ILE A 208 16.79 2.61 27.18
N SER A 209 16.58 3.06 25.95
CA SER A 209 17.32 2.64 24.75
C SER A 209 17.76 3.85 23.96
N LYS A 210 18.96 3.79 23.35
CA LYS A 210 19.49 4.86 22.49
C LYS A 210 19.14 4.67 21.02
N ALA A 211 19.03 3.42 20.56
CA ALA A 211 18.74 3.08 19.18
C ALA A 211 17.83 1.83 19.08
N PRO A 212 16.52 1.97 18.79
CA PRO A 212 15.79 3.25 18.67
C PRO A 212 15.67 3.97 20.00
N ALA A 213 15.63 5.31 19.96
CA ALA A 213 15.48 6.12 21.18
C ALA A 213 14.15 5.82 21.87
N ALA A 214 14.21 5.36 23.10
CA ALA A 214 13.04 5.04 23.90
C ALA A 214 13.33 5.22 25.39
N GLN A 215 12.31 5.67 26.10
CA GLN A 215 12.27 5.67 27.57
C GLN A 215 10.84 5.32 27.98
N VAL A 216 10.66 4.10 28.45
CA VAL A 216 9.34 3.55 28.79
C VAL A 216 9.36 2.90 30.16
N ASP A 217 8.30 3.12 30.91
CA ASP A 217 8.02 2.42 32.16
C ASP A 217 7.24 1.15 31.83
N ILE A 218 7.75 0.01 32.29
CA ILE A 218 7.13 -1.30 32.14
C ILE A 218 6.69 -1.78 33.52
N ALA A 219 5.45 -2.25 33.62
CA ALA A 219 4.98 -2.95 34.82
C ALA A 219 4.29 -4.26 34.43
N LEU A 220 4.59 -5.31 35.15
CA LEU A 220 4.03 -6.65 35.03
C LEU A 220 3.48 -7.11 36.38
N GLY A 221 2.21 -7.49 36.39
CA GLY A 221 1.57 -8.05 37.59
C GLY A 221 0.69 -9.25 37.24
N GLY A 222 0.53 -10.15 38.19
CA GLY A 222 -0.35 -11.32 38.04
C GLY A 222 0.01 -12.43 39.01
N THR A 223 -0.87 -13.42 39.09
CA THR A 223 -0.68 -14.62 39.92
C THR A 223 -0.15 -15.76 39.05
N PHE A 224 0.93 -16.37 39.48
CA PHE A 224 1.61 -17.50 38.82
C PHE A 224 1.30 -18.79 39.60
N LYS A 225 0.91 -19.84 38.91
CA LYS A 225 0.57 -21.16 39.43
C LYS A 225 1.44 -22.22 38.76
N PRO A 226 2.70 -22.39 39.20
CA PRO A 226 3.59 -23.37 38.62
C PRO A 226 3.26 -24.79 39.15
N ASP A 227 3.42 -25.78 38.28
CA ASP A 227 3.48 -27.18 38.62
C ASP A 227 4.87 -27.71 38.16
N PHE A 228 5.81 -27.74 39.07
CA PHE A 228 7.18 -28.15 38.75
C PHE A 228 7.32 -29.63 38.42
N LYS A 229 6.39 -30.50 38.92
CA LYS A 229 6.42 -31.94 38.61
C LYS A 229 6.02 -32.22 37.17
N THR A 230 4.99 -31.53 36.67
CA THR A 230 4.55 -31.66 35.28
C THR A 230 5.13 -30.59 34.38
N GLN A 231 5.99 -29.72 34.90
CA GLN A 231 6.60 -28.57 34.18
C GLN A 231 5.54 -27.69 33.49
N LYS A 232 4.45 -27.40 34.18
CA LYS A 232 3.36 -26.55 33.70
C LYS A 232 3.30 -25.24 34.46
N LEU A 233 2.86 -24.19 33.75
CA LEU A 233 2.62 -22.90 34.35
C LEU A 233 1.23 -22.43 33.91
N ASP A 234 0.43 -22.01 34.84
CA ASP A 234 -0.81 -21.28 34.61
C ASP A 234 -0.73 -19.92 35.29
N THR A 235 -1.30 -18.89 34.71
CA THR A 235 -1.34 -17.54 35.28
C THR A 235 -2.75 -17.04 35.42
N ASP A 236 -2.97 -16.15 36.36
CA ASP A 236 -4.24 -15.46 36.51
C ASP A 236 -4.01 -13.96 36.59
N GLY A 237 -4.88 -13.18 35.93
CA GLY A 237 -4.80 -11.72 35.95
C GLY A 237 -3.49 -11.13 35.39
N LEU A 238 -2.77 -11.84 34.51
CA LEU A 238 -1.51 -11.34 33.94
C LEU A 238 -1.75 -10.04 33.18
N LYS A 239 -1.11 -8.97 33.66
CA LYS A 239 -1.23 -7.62 33.12
C LYS A 239 0.15 -7.03 32.89
N LEU A 240 0.42 -6.62 31.66
CA LEU A 240 1.62 -5.87 31.27
C LEU A 240 1.21 -4.46 30.88
N THR A 241 1.86 -3.45 31.41
CA THR A 241 1.72 -2.05 30.96
C THR A 241 3.07 -1.52 30.48
N VAL A 242 3.03 -0.72 29.40
CA VAL A 242 4.20 -0.04 28.83
C VAL A 242 3.78 1.41 28.61
N LYS A 243 4.41 2.35 29.30
CA LYS A 243 4.12 3.79 29.20
C LYS A 243 5.38 4.59 29.02
N GLY A 244 5.36 5.58 28.13
CA GLY A 244 6.48 6.49 27.95
C GLY A 244 6.71 6.88 26.50
N LYS A 245 7.92 7.26 26.16
CA LYS A 245 8.30 7.72 24.83
C LYS A 245 9.12 6.70 24.08
N ALA A 246 8.74 6.44 22.82
CA ALA A 246 9.55 5.64 21.91
C ALA A 246 9.46 6.22 20.49
N ALA A 247 10.60 6.37 19.82
CA ALA A 247 10.71 6.95 18.47
C ALA A 247 9.98 8.29 18.29
N GLY A 248 9.99 9.15 19.33
CA GLY A 248 9.34 10.47 19.31
C GLY A 248 7.85 10.47 19.59
N LEU A 249 7.24 9.31 19.86
CA LEU A 249 5.81 9.16 20.17
C LEU A 249 5.62 8.81 21.65
N ASP A 250 4.54 9.30 22.24
CA ASP A 250 4.09 8.87 23.55
C ASP A 250 3.22 7.61 23.39
N LEU A 251 3.56 6.56 24.15
CA LEU A 251 2.88 5.27 24.16
C LEU A 251 2.23 5.01 25.51
N ASP A 252 1.01 4.48 25.49
CA ASP A 252 0.34 3.88 26.65
C ASP A 252 -0.29 2.55 26.21
N THR A 253 0.38 1.46 26.54
CA THR A 253 -0.04 0.11 26.16
C THR A 253 -0.40 -0.70 27.39
N THR A 254 -1.55 -1.37 27.36
CA THR A 254 -1.95 -2.35 28.36
C THR A 254 -2.27 -3.68 27.66
N VAL A 255 -1.60 -4.75 28.10
CA VAL A 255 -1.87 -6.13 27.68
C VAL A 255 -2.42 -6.91 28.86
N LYS A 256 -3.50 -7.64 28.65
CA LYS A 256 -4.05 -8.57 29.66
C LYS A 256 -4.24 -9.93 29.02
N THR A 257 -3.91 -10.99 29.73
CA THR A 257 -4.07 -12.37 29.25
C THR A 257 -4.02 -13.36 30.40
N ARG A 258 -4.39 -14.61 30.12
CA ARG A 258 -4.05 -15.77 30.92
C ARG A 258 -3.08 -16.62 30.11
N LEU A 259 -1.85 -16.74 30.57
CA LEU A 259 -0.83 -17.63 30.00
C LEU A 259 -0.97 -19.02 30.62
N VAL A 260 -1.11 -20.04 29.77
CA VAL A 260 -1.02 -21.45 30.15
C VAL A 260 0.11 -22.05 29.33
N ALA A 261 1.17 -22.50 30.00
CA ALA A 261 2.34 -23.07 29.36
C ALA A 261 2.59 -24.50 29.83
N ASP A 262 2.94 -25.39 28.91
CA ASP A 262 3.52 -26.70 29.15
C ASP A 262 4.96 -26.65 28.65
N LEU A 263 5.92 -26.50 29.59
CA LEU A 263 7.33 -26.32 29.28
C LEU A 263 7.98 -27.59 28.74
N ALA A 264 7.49 -28.78 29.20
CA ALA A 264 7.96 -30.07 28.71
C ALA A 264 7.54 -30.33 27.27
N ALA A 265 6.28 -29.99 26.93
CA ALA A 265 5.76 -30.09 25.57
C ALA A 265 6.10 -28.86 24.70
N GLN A 266 6.64 -27.79 25.30
CA GLN A 266 6.91 -26.50 24.67
C GLN A 266 5.65 -25.85 24.03
N VAL A 267 4.51 -25.95 24.72
CA VAL A 267 3.23 -25.40 24.30
C VAL A 267 2.89 -24.18 25.16
N PHE A 268 2.52 -23.09 24.51
CA PHE A 268 2.18 -21.81 25.13
C PHE A 268 0.83 -21.32 24.61
N ASN A 269 -0.11 -21.04 25.51
CA ASN A 269 -1.42 -20.52 25.17
C ASN A 269 -1.65 -19.20 25.90
N LEU A 270 -2.01 -18.15 25.14
CA LEU A 270 -2.48 -16.87 25.66
C LEU A 270 -3.99 -16.83 25.47
N ASN A 271 -4.73 -17.07 26.56
CA ASN A 271 -6.18 -17.09 26.53
C ASN A 271 -6.72 -15.70 26.89
N ALA A 272 -7.82 -15.31 26.26
CA ALA A 272 -8.45 -14.01 26.48
C ALA A 272 -7.46 -12.82 26.35
N LEU A 273 -6.54 -12.92 25.41
CA LEU A 273 -5.57 -11.85 25.14
C LEU A 273 -6.31 -10.59 24.70
N THR A 274 -6.04 -9.49 25.42
CA THR A 274 -6.47 -8.15 25.05
C THR A 274 -5.28 -7.20 25.10
N MET A 275 -5.14 -6.38 24.10
CA MET A 275 -4.14 -5.31 24.04
C MET A 275 -4.84 -4.01 23.68
N GLU A 276 -4.58 -2.98 24.44
CA GLU A 276 -4.98 -1.61 24.12
C GLU A 276 -3.73 -0.74 24.09
N THR A 277 -3.50 -0.10 22.97
CA THR A 277 -2.36 0.81 22.77
C THR A 277 -2.89 2.16 22.35
N THR A 278 -2.57 3.18 23.11
CA THR A 278 -2.76 4.57 22.75
C THR A 278 -1.42 5.17 22.33
N VAL A 279 -1.38 5.76 21.14
CA VAL A 279 -0.23 6.48 20.60
C VAL A 279 -0.60 7.95 20.48
N SER A 280 0.26 8.85 20.96
CA SER A 280 0.08 10.28 20.81
C SER A 280 1.36 10.99 20.42
N GLY A 281 1.23 12.16 19.77
CA GLY A 281 2.35 12.96 19.27
C GLY A 281 1.95 13.83 18.09
N ASP A 282 2.81 14.77 17.71
CA ASP A 282 2.54 15.75 16.65
C ASP A 282 2.33 15.13 15.26
N SER A 283 2.96 13.96 15.00
CA SER A 283 2.78 13.21 13.77
C SER A 283 1.54 12.31 13.75
N ILE A 284 0.83 12.21 14.89
CA ILE A 284 -0.37 11.38 15.00
C ILE A 284 -1.60 12.20 14.65
N PRO A 285 -2.44 11.73 13.72
CA PRO A 285 -3.70 12.40 13.37
C PRO A 285 -4.56 12.68 14.61
N ASN A 286 -5.09 13.90 14.70
CA ASN A 286 -5.83 14.39 15.88
C ASN A 286 -5.03 14.30 17.21
N GLY A 287 -3.69 14.22 17.12
CA GLY A 287 -2.78 14.16 18.27
C GLY A 287 -2.80 12.84 19.04
N LYS A 288 -3.78 11.97 18.82
CA LYS A 288 -3.96 10.72 19.60
C LYS A 288 -4.75 9.68 18.81
N GLN A 289 -4.28 8.42 18.81
CA GLN A 289 -4.99 7.27 18.25
C GLN A 289 -4.94 6.08 19.23
N THR A 290 -6.02 5.32 19.30
CA THR A 290 -6.10 4.10 20.10
C THR A 290 -6.32 2.89 19.18
N VAL A 291 -5.50 1.85 19.38
CA VAL A 291 -5.60 0.56 18.70
C VAL A 291 -5.87 -0.50 19.76
N THR A 292 -6.87 -1.33 19.51
CA THR A 292 -7.16 -2.49 20.37
C THR A 292 -6.98 -3.77 19.58
N PHE A 293 -6.46 -4.78 20.25
CA PHE A 293 -6.37 -6.15 19.72
C PHE A 293 -6.89 -7.12 20.76
N GLY A 294 -7.61 -8.15 20.31
CA GLY A 294 -8.07 -9.24 21.15
C GLY A 294 -8.03 -10.56 20.41
N GLY A 295 -7.93 -11.67 21.16
CA GLY A 295 -7.91 -13.01 20.57
C GLY A 295 -7.37 -14.07 21.52
N GLU A 296 -7.18 -15.28 20.99
CA GLU A 296 -6.55 -16.40 21.68
C GLU A 296 -5.37 -16.86 20.84
N VAL A 297 -4.21 -16.97 21.46
CA VAL A 297 -2.96 -17.38 20.78
C VAL A 297 -2.52 -18.72 21.32
N ALA A 298 -2.20 -19.67 20.45
CA ALA A 298 -1.60 -20.95 20.77
C ALA A 298 -0.28 -21.08 19.98
N TYR A 299 0.79 -21.46 20.65
CA TYR A 299 2.10 -21.68 20.04
C TYR A 299 2.71 -22.99 20.54
N ASN A 300 3.11 -23.86 19.63
CA ASN A 300 3.89 -25.06 19.95
C ASN A 300 5.28 -24.89 19.33
N ALA A 301 6.28 -24.66 20.17
CA ALA A 301 7.64 -24.40 19.72
C ALA A 301 8.32 -25.66 19.15
N LYS A 302 8.00 -26.86 19.67
CA LYS A 302 8.53 -28.14 19.22
C LYS A 302 8.08 -28.45 17.79
N ASP A 303 6.79 -28.30 17.51
CA ASP A 303 6.20 -28.57 16.20
C ASP A 303 6.29 -27.36 15.25
N GLY A 304 6.63 -26.19 15.78
CA GLY A 304 6.67 -24.94 15.03
C GLY A 304 5.31 -24.54 14.51
N THR A 305 4.24 -24.74 15.30
CA THR A 305 2.87 -24.37 14.93
C THR A 305 2.37 -23.17 15.72
N PHE A 306 1.54 -22.36 15.08
CA PHE A 306 0.93 -21.15 15.63
C PHE A 306 -0.57 -21.15 15.33
N GLY A 307 -1.36 -20.70 16.27
CA GLY A 307 -2.79 -20.46 16.08
C GLY A 307 -3.19 -19.11 16.69
N LEU A 308 -3.93 -18.32 15.94
CA LEU A 308 -4.67 -17.15 16.44
C LEU A 308 -6.14 -17.40 16.18
N GLN A 309 -6.94 -17.48 17.22
CA GLN A 309 -8.39 -17.63 17.15
C GLN A 309 -9.08 -16.36 17.65
N HIS A 310 -10.24 -16.04 17.06
CA HIS A 310 -11.04 -14.87 17.40
C HIS A 310 -10.24 -13.55 17.38
N GLY A 311 -9.16 -13.50 16.53
CA GLY A 311 -8.35 -12.31 16.37
C GLY A 311 -9.20 -11.14 15.91
N LYS A 312 -9.20 -10.04 16.68
CA LYS A 312 -9.92 -8.81 16.38
C LYS A 312 -9.03 -7.60 16.61
N LEU A 313 -8.77 -6.83 15.57
CA LEU A 313 -8.04 -5.56 15.63
C LEU A 313 -9.03 -4.42 15.35
N GLN A 314 -8.97 -3.37 16.17
CA GLN A 314 -9.77 -2.16 15.96
C GLN A 314 -8.87 -0.93 16.04
N ALA A 315 -9.00 -0.04 15.07
CA ALA A 315 -8.29 1.25 15.02
C ALA A 315 -9.19 2.27 14.31
N ALA A 316 -9.49 3.38 14.93
CA ALA A 316 -10.50 4.33 14.47
C ALA A 316 -11.82 3.59 14.12
N ASP A 317 -12.35 3.79 12.89
CA ASP A 317 -13.57 3.11 12.42
C ASP A 317 -13.28 1.72 11.79
N LEU A 318 -12.01 1.30 11.73
CA LEU A 318 -11.62 0.04 11.11
C LEU A 318 -11.74 -1.11 12.13
N THR A 319 -12.41 -2.19 11.75
CA THR A 319 -12.43 -3.45 12.49
C THR A 319 -12.00 -4.58 11.56
N LEU A 320 -10.92 -5.27 11.94
CA LEU A 320 -10.42 -6.46 11.25
C LEU A 320 -10.65 -7.68 12.16
N ALA A 321 -11.23 -8.74 11.64
CA ALA A 321 -11.37 -10.04 12.29
C ALA A 321 -10.62 -11.12 11.52
N THR A 322 -10.01 -12.05 12.24
CA THR A 322 -9.21 -13.12 11.63
C THR A 322 -9.09 -14.36 12.51
N ASN A 323 -8.81 -15.51 11.87
CA ASN A 323 -8.36 -16.74 12.51
C ASN A 323 -7.19 -17.26 11.70
N ILE A 324 -5.98 -17.23 12.25
CA ILE A 324 -4.75 -17.59 11.54
C ILE A 324 -4.20 -18.91 12.08
N LYS A 325 -3.78 -19.78 11.18
CA LYS A 325 -2.98 -20.96 11.47
C LYS A 325 -1.60 -20.79 10.87
N GLY A 326 -0.57 -21.06 11.66
CA GLY A 326 0.83 -21.00 11.24
C GLY A 326 1.50 -22.36 11.40
N SER A 327 2.47 -22.65 10.56
CA SER A 327 3.28 -23.85 10.57
C SER A 327 4.72 -23.54 10.12
N GLY A 328 5.63 -24.48 10.30
CA GLY A 328 7.00 -24.39 9.79
C GLY A 328 7.90 -23.39 10.54
N LEU A 329 7.47 -22.83 11.68
CA LEU A 329 8.24 -21.85 12.43
C LEU A 329 9.54 -22.46 12.99
N ALA A 330 9.50 -23.68 13.49
CA ALA A 330 10.68 -24.37 14.01
C ALA A 330 11.75 -24.64 12.94
N GLY A 331 11.33 -24.82 11.68
CA GLY A 331 12.20 -25.05 10.52
C GLY A 331 12.63 -23.78 9.78
N GLY A 332 12.31 -22.59 10.27
CA GLY A 332 12.62 -21.32 9.62
C GLY A 332 11.89 -21.08 8.28
N LYS A 333 10.83 -21.84 8.02
CA LYS A 333 9.98 -21.72 6.82
C LYS A 333 8.52 -21.45 7.24
N PRO A 334 8.25 -20.28 7.83
CA PRO A 334 6.91 -19.95 8.32
C PRO A 334 5.90 -19.92 7.18
N HIS A 335 4.72 -20.48 7.44
CA HIS A 335 3.57 -20.44 6.57
C HIS A 335 2.32 -20.14 7.38
N PHE A 336 1.60 -19.07 7.05
CA PHE A 336 0.40 -18.60 7.73
C PHE A 336 -0.79 -18.61 6.80
N GLN A 337 -1.91 -19.12 7.26
CA GLN A 337 -3.15 -19.21 6.50
C GLN A 337 -4.35 -18.86 7.38
N GLY A 338 -5.36 -18.25 6.78
CA GLY A 338 -6.64 -18.05 7.47
C GLY A 338 -7.51 -16.95 6.86
N PRO A 339 -8.79 -16.90 7.28
CA PRO A 339 -9.70 -15.86 6.85
C PRO A 339 -9.32 -14.50 7.43
N ILE A 340 -9.46 -13.45 6.62
CA ILE A 340 -9.40 -12.05 7.04
C ILE A 340 -10.72 -11.40 6.63
N SER A 341 -11.34 -10.68 7.56
CA SER A 341 -12.55 -9.91 7.33
C SER A 341 -12.37 -8.50 7.87
N VAL A 342 -12.62 -7.50 7.03
CA VAL A 342 -12.72 -6.09 7.41
C VAL A 342 -14.18 -5.70 7.34
N SER A 343 -14.75 -5.33 8.49
CA SER A 343 -16.14 -4.87 8.59
C SER A 343 -16.33 -3.57 7.80
N ALA A 344 -17.59 -3.24 7.49
CA ALA A 344 -17.90 -1.99 6.80
C ALA A 344 -17.38 -0.78 7.58
N PHE A 345 -16.64 0.08 6.89
CA PHE A 345 -16.08 1.33 7.41
C PHE A 345 -16.10 2.40 6.32
N SER A 346 -15.88 3.66 6.68
CA SER A 346 -15.78 4.75 5.72
C SER A 346 -14.31 5.05 5.38
N PRO A 347 -13.81 4.68 4.17
CA PRO A 347 -12.46 5.08 3.74
C PRO A 347 -12.25 6.59 3.78
N ARG A 348 -13.27 7.39 3.42
CA ARG A 348 -13.24 8.85 3.48
C ARG A 348 -12.94 9.35 4.90
N LYS A 349 -13.71 8.92 5.88
CA LYS A 349 -13.50 9.31 7.29
C LYS A 349 -12.13 8.87 7.80
N LEU A 350 -11.71 7.66 7.42
CA LEU A 350 -10.40 7.13 7.78
C LEU A 350 -9.29 8.03 7.23
N LEU A 351 -9.34 8.39 5.95
CA LEU A 351 -8.35 9.27 5.31
C LEU A 351 -8.38 10.69 5.91
N GLU A 352 -9.57 11.25 6.19
CA GLU A 352 -9.73 12.52 6.88
C GLU A 352 -9.11 12.50 8.28
N THR A 353 -9.24 11.39 9.01
CA THR A 353 -8.58 11.19 10.31
C THR A 353 -7.05 11.29 10.17
N PHE A 354 -6.48 10.85 9.04
CA PHE A 354 -5.05 10.98 8.73
C PHE A 354 -4.68 12.31 8.04
N GLY A 355 -5.56 13.30 8.07
CA GLY A 355 -5.31 14.63 7.52
C GLY A 355 -5.37 14.73 5.98
N VAL A 356 -5.75 13.62 5.29
CA VAL A 356 -5.89 13.59 3.84
C VAL A 356 -7.24 14.16 3.44
N LYS A 357 -7.25 15.35 2.85
CA LYS A 357 -8.47 15.94 2.28
C LYS A 357 -8.72 15.37 0.90
N LEU A 358 -9.87 14.74 0.72
CA LEU A 358 -10.30 14.18 -0.56
C LEU A 358 -11.11 15.20 -1.35
N ASN A 359 -10.67 15.48 -2.58
CA ASN A 359 -11.39 16.31 -3.54
C ASN A 359 -11.98 15.41 -4.63
N THR A 360 -13.14 14.81 -4.37
CA THR A 360 -13.86 13.92 -5.30
C THR A 360 -15.07 14.62 -5.88
N ALA A 361 -15.43 14.32 -7.14
CA ALA A 361 -16.61 14.89 -7.80
C ALA A 361 -17.93 14.54 -7.07
N ASP A 362 -18.00 13.31 -6.50
CA ASP A 362 -19.08 12.92 -5.61
C ASP A 362 -18.64 13.00 -4.16
N PRO A 363 -19.22 13.90 -3.33
CA PRO A 363 -18.90 13.99 -1.90
C PRO A 363 -19.19 12.70 -1.11
N LYS A 364 -20.05 11.79 -1.66
CA LYS A 364 -20.38 10.51 -1.06
C LYS A 364 -19.48 9.36 -1.53
N ALA A 365 -18.53 9.61 -2.42
CA ALA A 365 -17.55 8.59 -2.82
C ALA A 365 -16.66 8.21 -1.64
N LEU A 366 -16.27 6.93 -1.55
CA LEU A 366 -15.47 6.35 -0.47
C LEU A 366 -16.18 6.41 0.90
N SER A 367 -17.52 6.30 0.90
CA SER A 367 -18.32 6.34 2.13
C SER A 367 -18.41 4.98 2.82
N GLU A 368 -18.29 3.89 2.08
CA GLU A 368 -18.38 2.53 2.61
C GLU A 368 -17.41 1.59 1.90
N ALA A 369 -16.63 0.86 2.68
CA ALA A 369 -15.81 -0.26 2.18
C ALA A 369 -15.84 -1.43 3.17
N SER A 370 -15.79 -2.64 2.64
CA SER A 370 -15.61 -3.87 3.41
C SER A 370 -14.78 -4.87 2.62
N MET A 371 -14.16 -5.84 3.30
CA MET A 371 -13.33 -6.85 2.64
C MET A 371 -13.46 -8.21 3.34
N ASN A 372 -13.50 -9.27 2.55
CA ASN A 372 -13.30 -10.64 2.99
C ASN A 372 -12.28 -11.31 2.07
N ALA A 373 -11.37 -12.09 2.65
CA ALA A 373 -10.34 -12.82 1.90
C ALA A 373 -9.81 -14.01 2.69
N GLN A 374 -9.09 -14.89 2.01
CA GLN A 374 -8.25 -15.92 2.62
C GLN A 374 -6.79 -15.48 2.47
N LEU A 375 -6.13 -15.28 3.60
CA LEU A 375 -4.69 -15.02 3.66
C LEU A 375 -3.93 -16.33 3.44
N ASP A 376 -2.89 -16.26 2.63
CA ASP A 376 -1.84 -17.27 2.51
C ASP A 376 -0.50 -16.53 2.46
N ALA A 377 0.36 -16.72 3.46
CA ALA A 377 1.59 -15.95 3.62
C ALA A 377 2.76 -16.82 4.07
N THR A 378 3.93 -16.54 3.51
CA THR A 378 5.21 -17.16 3.86
C THR A 378 6.21 -16.09 4.30
N ALA A 379 7.46 -16.46 4.55
CA ALA A 379 8.52 -15.48 4.82
C ALA A 379 8.78 -14.52 3.65
N ASN A 380 8.48 -14.92 2.41
CA ASN A 380 8.87 -14.19 1.21
C ASN A 380 7.68 -13.66 0.39
N SER A 381 6.47 -14.12 0.67
CA SER A 381 5.28 -13.81 -0.13
C SER A 381 4.02 -13.73 0.72
N ALA A 382 3.00 -13.01 0.22
CA ALA A 382 1.66 -13.04 0.80
C ALA A 382 0.61 -12.92 -0.31
N SER A 383 -0.50 -13.64 -0.17
CA SER A 383 -1.64 -13.54 -1.07
C SER A 383 -2.96 -13.41 -0.29
N LEU A 384 -3.89 -12.69 -0.88
CA LEU A 384 -5.30 -12.67 -0.49
C LEU A 384 -6.09 -13.35 -1.60
N GLN A 385 -6.54 -14.56 -1.31
CA GLN A 385 -7.35 -15.40 -2.20
C GLN A 385 -8.83 -15.26 -1.85
N ASN A 386 -9.72 -15.62 -2.78
CA ASN A 386 -11.16 -15.50 -2.59
C ASN A 386 -11.56 -14.08 -2.13
N LEU A 387 -10.83 -13.09 -2.64
CA LEU A 387 -11.03 -11.70 -2.29
C LEU A 387 -12.43 -11.24 -2.70
N LEU A 388 -13.14 -10.62 -1.77
CA LEU A 388 -14.39 -9.91 -1.99
C LEU A 388 -14.27 -8.55 -1.32
N ILE A 389 -14.15 -7.50 -2.10
CA ILE A 389 -14.23 -6.10 -1.63
C ILE A 389 -15.56 -5.51 -2.09
N THR A 390 -16.24 -4.84 -1.19
CA THR A 390 -17.32 -3.91 -1.54
C THR A 390 -16.81 -2.50 -1.32
N LEU A 391 -16.89 -1.65 -2.34
CA LEU A 391 -16.52 -0.24 -2.28
C LEU A 391 -17.71 0.58 -2.80
N ASP A 392 -18.41 1.27 -1.91
CA ASP A 392 -19.71 1.90 -2.20
C ASP A 392 -20.66 0.90 -2.88
N GLN A 393 -20.96 1.07 -4.19
CA GLN A 393 -21.79 0.16 -4.96
C GLN A 393 -21.00 -0.89 -5.76
N THR A 394 -19.67 -0.77 -5.79
CA THR A 394 -18.78 -1.62 -6.61
C THR A 394 -18.37 -2.87 -5.83
N LYS A 395 -18.50 -4.05 -6.44
CA LYS A 395 -17.99 -5.31 -5.92
C LYS A 395 -16.78 -5.77 -6.73
N ILE A 396 -15.70 -6.07 -6.03
CA ILE A 396 -14.45 -6.56 -6.58
C ILE A 396 -14.19 -7.96 -6.02
N LYS A 397 -14.05 -8.94 -6.90
CA LYS A 397 -13.75 -10.33 -6.57
C LYS A 397 -12.41 -10.72 -7.18
N GLY A 398 -11.74 -11.73 -6.60
CA GLY A 398 -10.55 -12.28 -7.22
C GLY A 398 -9.45 -12.61 -6.23
N GLN A 399 -8.23 -12.26 -6.61
CA GLN A 399 -7.03 -12.47 -5.78
C GLN A 399 -6.00 -11.38 -6.03
N VAL A 400 -5.20 -11.10 -5.01
CA VAL A 400 -4.01 -10.24 -5.08
C VAL A 400 -2.88 -10.91 -4.31
N ALA A 401 -1.66 -10.73 -4.77
CA ALA A 401 -0.49 -11.29 -4.11
C ALA A 401 0.72 -10.36 -4.23
N VAL A 402 1.53 -10.32 -3.19
CA VAL A 402 2.95 -9.96 -3.26
C VAL A 402 3.71 -11.28 -3.36
N THR A 403 4.24 -11.57 -4.53
CA THR A 403 4.88 -12.86 -4.84
C THR A 403 6.31 -12.94 -4.34
N ASP A 404 6.94 -11.78 -4.12
CA ASP A 404 8.28 -11.66 -3.54
C ASP A 404 8.42 -10.28 -2.85
N PHE A 405 8.57 -10.28 -1.52
CA PHE A 405 8.74 -9.06 -0.73
C PHE A 405 10.04 -8.31 -1.04
N LYS A 406 11.10 -9.02 -1.39
CA LYS A 406 12.42 -8.42 -1.66
C LYS A 406 12.41 -7.60 -2.94
N THR A 407 11.78 -8.11 -3.99
CA THR A 407 11.64 -7.44 -5.29
C THR A 407 10.35 -6.63 -5.41
N GLN A 408 9.47 -6.70 -4.40
CA GLN A 408 8.14 -6.12 -4.41
C GLN A 408 7.30 -6.57 -5.61
N ALA A 409 7.56 -7.80 -6.09
CA ALA A 409 6.79 -8.38 -7.19
C ALA A 409 5.37 -8.66 -6.75
N ALA A 410 4.40 -8.17 -7.51
CA ALA A 410 2.98 -8.32 -7.22
C ALA A 410 2.22 -8.95 -8.38
N SER A 411 1.11 -9.61 -8.08
CA SER A 411 0.18 -10.11 -9.09
C SER A 411 -1.27 -9.92 -8.64
N PHE A 412 -2.18 -9.82 -9.62
CA PHE A 412 -3.60 -9.74 -9.36
C PHE A 412 -4.42 -10.41 -10.46
N GLY A 413 -5.59 -10.93 -10.06
CA GLY A 413 -6.64 -11.37 -10.96
C GLY A 413 -7.98 -10.93 -10.40
N LEU A 414 -8.61 -9.93 -11.02
CA LEU A 414 -9.76 -9.24 -10.47
C LEU A 414 -10.97 -9.32 -11.40
N GLN A 415 -12.15 -9.42 -10.83
CA GLN A 415 -13.45 -9.29 -11.48
C GLN A 415 -14.21 -8.16 -10.77
N ILE A 416 -14.58 -7.13 -11.52
CA ILE A 416 -15.23 -5.93 -11.02
C ILE A 416 -16.59 -5.81 -11.71
N ASP A 417 -17.66 -5.60 -10.96
CA ASP A 417 -18.99 -5.48 -11.57
C ASP A 417 -19.20 -4.13 -12.24
N ASN A 418 -19.50 -3.10 -11.50
CA ASN A 418 -19.81 -1.78 -12.06
C ASN A 418 -18.97 -0.71 -11.37
N LEU A 419 -18.16 0.01 -12.13
CA LEU A 419 -17.33 1.09 -11.61
C LEU A 419 -17.71 2.41 -12.28
N ASP A 420 -18.25 3.35 -11.51
CA ASP A 420 -18.34 4.75 -11.89
C ASP A 420 -17.12 5.51 -11.37
N ALA A 421 -16.05 5.54 -12.19
CA ALA A 421 -14.80 6.18 -11.82
C ALA A 421 -14.93 7.72 -11.68
N ASP A 422 -15.91 8.33 -12.36
CA ASP A 422 -16.14 9.79 -12.31
C ASP A 422 -16.46 10.26 -10.88
N ARG A 423 -17.05 9.39 -10.05
CA ARG A 423 -17.36 9.72 -8.66
C ARG A 423 -16.11 9.96 -7.82
N TYR A 424 -15.02 9.23 -8.12
CA TYR A 424 -13.77 9.21 -7.35
C TYR A 424 -12.72 10.19 -7.87
N LEU A 425 -12.87 10.64 -9.13
CA LEU A 425 -11.99 11.64 -9.73
C LEU A 425 -12.27 13.04 -9.16
N PRO A 426 -11.27 13.94 -9.19
CA PRO A 426 -11.51 15.35 -8.89
C PRO A 426 -12.57 15.95 -9.82
N PRO A 427 -13.32 16.98 -9.37
CA PRO A 427 -14.21 17.73 -10.26
C PRO A 427 -13.47 18.20 -11.51
N PRO A 428 -14.14 18.26 -12.70
CA PRO A 428 -13.50 18.74 -13.92
C PRO A 428 -12.97 20.16 -13.75
N ALA A 429 -11.76 20.42 -14.30
CA ALA A 429 -11.16 21.74 -14.28
C ALA A 429 -12.05 22.76 -15.03
N LYS A 430 -12.08 24.00 -14.54
CA LYS A 430 -12.72 25.12 -15.25
C LYS A 430 -11.95 25.39 -16.57
N GLU A 431 -12.64 25.92 -17.59
CA GLU A 431 -12.21 26.05 -19.00
C GLU A 431 -10.87 26.77 -19.30
N ASP A 432 -10.07 27.17 -18.31
CA ASP A 432 -8.88 28.01 -18.48
C ASP A 432 -7.58 27.25 -18.77
N GLY A 433 -7.61 25.96 -19.10
CA GLY A 433 -6.41 25.14 -19.37
C GLY A 433 -5.54 24.87 -18.14
N LYS A 434 -6.00 25.23 -16.95
CA LYS A 434 -5.33 25.01 -15.68
C LYS A 434 -6.00 23.83 -14.97
N VAL A 435 -5.19 22.82 -14.64
CA VAL A 435 -5.64 21.64 -13.88
C VAL A 435 -5.40 21.91 -12.41
N GLN A 436 -6.45 21.75 -11.58
CA GLN A 436 -6.27 21.77 -10.14
C GLN A 436 -5.65 20.44 -9.72
N THR A 437 -4.45 20.50 -9.15
CA THR A 437 -3.78 19.33 -8.57
C THR A 437 -4.53 18.86 -7.32
N ALA A 438 -4.23 17.67 -6.84
CA ALA A 438 -4.80 17.13 -5.59
C ALA A 438 -4.50 18.03 -4.36
N SER A 439 -3.44 18.86 -4.43
CA SER A 439 -3.07 19.86 -3.44
C SER A 439 -3.82 21.18 -3.56
N GLY A 440 -4.63 21.37 -4.64
CA GLY A 440 -5.39 22.60 -4.88
C GLY A 440 -4.63 23.69 -5.63
N GLU A 441 -3.40 23.45 -6.06
CA GLU A 441 -2.59 24.34 -6.88
C GLU A 441 -2.99 24.24 -8.36
N THR A 442 -2.91 25.35 -9.11
CA THR A 442 -3.21 25.39 -10.54
C THR A 442 -1.92 25.35 -11.35
N GLU A 443 -1.70 24.26 -12.07
CA GLU A 443 -0.53 24.08 -12.94
C GLU A 443 -0.92 24.13 -14.42
N ASN A 444 0.03 24.54 -15.27
CA ASN A 444 -0.09 24.41 -16.73
C ASN A 444 0.00 22.91 -17.08
N ILE A 445 -0.93 22.41 -17.90
CA ILE A 445 -0.96 20.99 -18.29
C ILE A 445 0.34 20.47 -18.89
N ASN A 446 1.12 21.35 -19.55
CA ASN A 446 2.40 20.97 -20.15
C ASN A 446 3.51 20.74 -19.14
N ASP A 447 3.40 21.35 -17.94
CA ASP A 447 4.41 21.28 -16.88
C ASP A 447 4.14 20.11 -15.92
N ILE A 448 3.01 19.42 -16.08
CA ILE A 448 2.65 18.24 -15.27
C ILE A 448 3.70 17.16 -15.48
N GLU A 449 4.37 16.80 -14.37
CA GLU A 449 5.33 15.69 -14.37
C GLU A 449 4.61 14.34 -14.38
N LEU A 450 5.14 13.43 -15.17
CA LEU A 450 4.67 12.04 -15.19
C LEU A 450 5.26 11.27 -14.00
N PRO A 451 4.53 10.33 -13.38
CA PRO A 451 5.03 9.56 -12.24
C PRO A 451 6.05 8.48 -12.66
N VAL A 452 7.13 8.90 -13.32
CA VAL A 452 8.12 8.00 -13.97
C VAL A 452 8.83 7.12 -12.94
N ASP A 453 9.13 7.67 -11.75
CA ASP A 453 9.79 6.93 -10.68
C ASP A 453 8.90 5.81 -10.13
N ALA A 454 7.60 6.06 -10.04
CA ALA A 454 6.63 5.04 -9.65
C ALA A 454 6.51 3.97 -10.74
N LEU A 455 6.45 4.36 -12.02
CA LEU A 455 6.41 3.43 -13.16
C LEU A 455 7.67 2.57 -13.24
N ASN A 456 8.85 3.14 -12.99
CA ASN A 456 10.12 2.40 -12.97
C ASN A 456 10.16 1.33 -11.87
N LYS A 457 9.57 1.62 -10.71
CA LYS A 457 9.49 0.69 -9.56
C LYS A 457 8.36 -0.33 -9.69
N LEU A 458 7.45 -0.14 -10.64
CA LEU A 458 6.32 -1.04 -10.83
C LEU A 458 6.80 -2.44 -11.23
N ASN A 459 6.53 -3.43 -10.39
CA ASN A 459 6.84 -4.85 -10.62
C ASN A 459 5.55 -5.65 -10.40
N VAL A 460 4.65 -5.62 -11.41
CA VAL A 460 3.30 -6.18 -11.26
C VAL A 460 2.83 -6.83 -12.56
N ASP A 461 2.21 -7.99 -12.43
CA ASP A 461 1.48 -8.67 -13.48
C ASP A 461 0.03 -8.90 -13.05
N GLY A 462 -0.91 -8.80 -13.97
CA GLY A 462 -2.29 -9.09 -13.60
C GLY A 462 -3.30 -8.88 -14.70
N THR A 463 -4.50 -9.31 -14.39
CA THR A 463 -5.69 -9.14 -15.23
C THR A 463 -6.85 -8.60 -14.41
N ALA A 464 -7.65 -7.75 -15.03
CA ALA A 464 -8.92 -7.30 -14.47
C ALA A 464 -10.01 -7.33 -15.53
N ASP A 465 -11.11 -8.00 -15.21
CA ASP A 465 -12.33 -8.02 -16.01
C ASP A 465 -13.37 -7.11 -15.32
N LEU A 466 -13.85 -6.09 -16.03
CA LEU A 466 -14.88 -5.18 -15.54
C LEU A 466 -16.14 -5.34 -16.39
N ALA A 467 -17.28 -5.56 -15.75
CA ALA A 467 -18.54 -5.65 -16.48
C ALA A 467 -18.95 -4.28 -17.07
N SER A 468 -18.80 -3.21 -16.30
CA SER A 468 -19.01 -1.83 -16.80
C SER A 468 -18.10 -0.82 -16.12
N LEU A 469 -17.71 0.19 -16.88
CA LEU A 469 -16.91 1.34 -16.42
C LEU A 469 -17.50 2.62 -17.00
N LYS A 470 -17.70 3.60 -16.13
CA LYS A 470 -17.92 4.98 -16.54
C LYS A 470 -16.72 5.82 -16.13
N ILE A 471 -16.09 6.48 -17.11
CA ILE A 471 -14.91 7.36 -16.90
C ILE A 471 -14.95 8.54 -17.87
N LYS A 472 -14.83 9.77 -17.35
CA LYS A 472 -15.00 11.02 -18.12
C LYS A 472 -16.28 11.00 -18.94
N ASN A 473 -17.38 10.58 -18.32
CA ASN A 473 -18.69 10.31 -18.90
C ASN A 473 -18.75 9.21 -19.96
N LEU A 474 -17.62 8.69 -20.44
CA LEU A 474 -17.59 7.56 -21.38
C LEU A 474 -18.09 6.29 -20.70
N LYS A 475 -18.91 5.52 -21.42
CA LYS A 475 -19.50 4.26 -20.95
C LYS A 475 -18.90 3.09 -21.71
N LEU A 476 -18.19 2.24 -21.00
CA LEU A 476 -17.57 1.03 -21.50
C LEU A 476 -18.21 -0.20 -20.85
N SER A 477 -18.23 -1.31 -21.55
CA SER A 477 -18.66 -2.61 -21.02
C SER A 477 -17.74 -3.73 -21.49
N ASP A 478 -17.82 -4.90 -20.83
CA ASP A 478 -17.02 -6.08 -21.15
C ASP A 478 -15.52 -5.76 -21.24
N ILE A 479 -15.01 -4.99 -20.27
CA ILE A 479 -13.64 -4.51 -20.27
C ILE A 479 -12.73 -5.62 -19.78
N ARG A 480 -11.65 -5.88 -20.53
CA ARG A 480 -10.55 -6.75 -20.12
C ARG A 480 -9.26 -5.94 -20.11
N LEU A 481 -8.66 -5.87 -18.95
CA LEU A 481 -7.36 -5.23 -18.72
C LEU A 481 -6.32 -6.32 -18.45
N LYS A 482 -5.18 -6.24 -19.11
CA LYS A 482 -3.99 -7.03 -18.81
C LYS A 482 -2.81 -6.10 -18.59
N LEU A 483 -2.11 -6.29 -17.47
CA LEU A 483 -0.89 -5.58 -17.13
C LEU A 483 0.25 -6.59 -17.05
N SER A 484 1.38 -6.29 -17.67
CA SER A 484 2.59 -7.07 -17.60
C SER A 484 3.78 -6.15 -17.38
N GLY A 485 4.47 -6.34 -16.26
CA GLY A 485 5.54 -5.44 -15.83
C GLY A 485 6.58 -6.09 -14.94
N HIS A 486 7.02 -7.29 -15.30
CA HIS A 486 7.98 -8.07 -14.52
C HIS A 486 9.37 -7.42 -14.49
N GLY A 487 9.91 -7.18 -13.29
CA GLY A 487 11.23 -6.61 -13.08
C GLY A 487 11.26 -5.07 -13.05
N LEU A 488 12.09 -4.51 -12.16
CA LEU A 488 12.15 -3.06 -11.90
C LEU A 488 12.59 -2.23 -13.10
N SER A 489 13.39 -2.79 -14.03
CA SER A 489 13.88 -2.10 -15.24
C SER A 489 13.28 -2.66 -16.54
N ALA A 490 12.28 -3.54 -16.43
CA ALA A 490 11.68 -4.16 -17.60
C ALA A 490 10.65 -3.22 -18.28
N VAL A 491 10.43 -3.44 -19.56
CA VAL A 491 9.36 -2.80 -20.32
C VAL A 491 8.01 -3.19 -19.68
N LYS A 492 7.16 -2.19 -19.43
CA LYS A 492 5.82 -2.40 -18.90
C LYS A 492 4.83 -2.40 -20.06
N ALA A 493 4.02 -3.42 -20.17
CA ALA A 493 3.01 -3.53 -21.20
C ALA A 493 1.61 -3.60 -20.58
N GLN A 494 0.68 -2.88 -21.19
CA GLN A 494 -0.73 -2.89 -20.81
C GLN A 494 -1.57 -3.09 -22.05
N SER A 495 -2.58 -3.92 -21.97
CA SER A 495 -3.61 -4.04 -23.00
C SER A 495 -4.99 -3.91 -22.39
N LEU A 496 -5.87 -3.23 -23.09
CA LEU A 496 -7.28 -3.08 -22.74
C LEU A 496 -8.13 -3.37 -23.96
N SER A 497 -9.17 -4.15 -23.78
CA SER A 497 -10.25 -4.32 -24.77
C SER A 497 -11.58 -4.08 -24.10
N ALA A 498 -12.52 -3.43 -24.80
CA ALA A 498 -13.86 -3.15 -24.29
C ALA A 498 -14.86 -2.95 -25.41
N LYS A 499 -16.15 -3.01 -25.07
CA LYS A 499 -17.24 -2.50 -25.92
C LYS A 499 -17.56 -1.06 -25.55
N LEU A 500 -17.86 -0.23 -26.54
CA LEU A 500 -18.31 1.14 -26.33
C LEU A 500 -19.24 1.58 -27.47
N TYR A 501 -20.36 2.19 -27.14
CA TYR A 501 -21.32 2.82 -28.09
C TYR A 501 -21.64 1.95 -29.31
N GLY A 502 -21.91 0.67 -29.12
CA GLY A 502 -22.24 -0.29 -30.19
C GLY A 502 -21.05 -0.87 -30.93
N GLY A 503 -19.85 -0.37 -30.70
CA GLY A 503 -18.59 -0.86 -31.26
C GLY A 503 -17.65 -1.44 -30.21
N SER A 504 -16.37 -1.43 -30.53
CA SER A 504 -15.33 -1.93 -29.65
C SER A 504 -14.11 -1.02 -29.63
N VAL A 505 -13.36 -1.08 -28.53
CA VAL A 505 -12.03 -0.46 -28.38
C VAL A 505 -11.00 -1.51 -28.01
N SER A 506 -9.83 -1.41 -28.61
CA SER A 506 -8.62 -2.07 -28.17
C SER A 506 -7.52 -1.04 -28.01
N LEU A 507 -6.82 -1.09 -26.88
CA LEU A 507 -5.70 -0.22 -26.57
C LEU A 507 -4.55 -1.08 -26.09
N SER A 508 -3.36 -0.85 -26.61
CA SER A 508 -2.12 -1.37 -26.05
C SER A 508 -1.17 -0.21 -25.75
N HIS A 509 -0.58 -0.26 -24.59
CA HIS A 509 0.38 0.71 -24.12
C HIS A 509 1.67 0.00 -23.73
N ARG A 510 2.80 0.59 -24.07
CA ARG A 510 4.12 0.13 -23.67
C ARG A 510 4.91 1.28 -23.09
N TYR A 511 5.41 1.09 -21.89
CA TYR A 511 6.32 1.98 -21.21
C TYR A 511 7.73 1.40 -21.23
N THR A 512 8.72 2.19 -21.66
CA THR A 512 10.14 1.81 -21.67
C THR A 512 10.89 2.70 -20.68
N PRO A 513 11.44 2.14 -19.59
CA PRO A 513 12.22 2.89 -18.61
C PRO A 513 13.49 3.48 -19.23
N GLY A 514 13.97 4.61 -18.69
CA GLY A 514 15.21 5.24 -19.12
C GLY A 514 15.35 6.68 -18.63
N ALA A 515 16.46 7.31 -18.99
CA ALA A 515 16.71 8.74 -18.72
C ALA A 515 15.68 9.64 -19.44
N SER A 516 15.31 9.25 -20.67
CA SER A 516 14.18 9.77 -21.42
C SER A 516 13.18 8.63 -21.62
N PRO A 517 12.21 8.45 -20.70
CA PRO A 517 11.29 7.33 -20.77
C PRO A 517 10.43 7.37 -22.03
N GLY A 518 10.23 6.20 -22.63
CA GLY A 518 9.46 6.03 -23.87
C GLY A 518 8.06 5.53 -23.59
N PHE A 519 7.10 6.04 -24.35
CA PHE A 519 5.69 5.64 -24.33
C PHE A 519 5.26 5.29 -25.76
N ALA A 520 4.73 4.10 -25.95
CA ALA A 520 4.11 3.69 -27.20
C ALA A 520 2.66 3.32 -26.95
N VAL A 521 1.75 3.81 -27.78
CA VAL A 521 0.29 3.57 -27.66
C VAL A 521 -0.25 3.18 -29.01
N THR A 522 -0.88 2.01 -29.09
CA THR A 522 -1.68 1.60 -30.23
C THR A 522 -3.14 1.56 -29.78
N THR A 523 -4.01 2.30 -30.49
CA THR A 523 -5.44 2.36 -30.18
C THR A 523 -6.25 2.05 -31.44
N LYS A 524 -7.29 1.24 -31.29
CA LYS A 524 -8.26 0.98 -32.36
C LYS A 524 -9.67 0.99 -31.78
N LEU A 525 -10.49 1.90 -32.29
CA LEU A 525 -11.93 1.94 -32.07
C LEU A 525 -12.62 1.50 -33.35
N SER A 526 -13.54 0.54 -33.28
CA SER A 526 -14.18 -0.04 -34.44
C SER A 526 -15.69 0.04 -34.33
N SER A 527 -16.31 0.53 -35.38
CA SER A 527 -17.78 0.54 -35.61
C SER A 527 -18.59 1.15 -34.46
N PHE A 528 -18.09 2.22 -33.85
CA PHE A 528 -18.79 2.89 -32.74
C PHE A 528 -19.71 4.01 -33.24
N GLN A 529 -20.77 4.29 -32.48
CA GLN A 529 -21.69 5.42 -32.77
C GLN A 529 -21.03 6.73 -32.36
N ALA A 530 -20.61 7.54 -33.33
CA ALA A 530 -19.87 8.77 -33.11
C ALA A 530 -20.65 9.83 -32.30
N GLY A 531 -21.94 10.00 -32.55
CA GLY A 531 -22.74 11.01 -31.89
C GLY A 531 -22.84 10.82 -30.37
N PRO A 532 -23.34 9.69 -29.87
CA PRO A 532 -23.34 9.40 -28.43
C PRO A 532 -21.95 9.43 -27.78
N PHE A 533 -20.93 8.93 -28.49
CA PHE A 533 -19.52 8.97 -27.98
C PHE A 533 -19.05 10.42 -27.79
N LEU A 534 -19.21 11.28 -28.84
CA LEU A 534 -18.78 12.68 -28.77
C LEU A 534 -19.61 13.48 -27.75
N LYS A 535 -20.91 13.20 -27.63
CA LYS A 535 -21.78 13.85 -26.65
C LYS A 535 -21.28 13.58 -25.22
N ASP A 536 -20.99 12.31 -24.89
CA ASP A 536 -20.50 11.94 -23.56
C ASP A 536 -19.06 12.45 -23.32
N PHE A 537 -18.19 12.42 -24.36
CA PHE A 537 -16.79 12.82 -24.24
C PHE A 537 -16.54 14.33 -24.23
N THR A 538 -17.23 15.08 -25.13
CA THR A 538 -17.00 16.52 -25.33
C THR A 538 -18.20 17.41 -24.91
N GLY A 539 -19.31 16.80 -24.55
CA GLY A 539 -20.58 17.49 -24.28
C GLY A 539 -21.37 17.87 -25.56
N LYS A 540 -20.84 17.62 -26.77
CA LYS A 540 -21.44 17.99 -28.05
C LYS A 540 -21.52 16.78 -28.98
N ASP A 541 -22.64 16.59 -29.66
CA ASP A 541 -22.85 15.57 -30.68
C ASP A 541 -22.54 16.10 -32.08
N SER A 542 -21.34 16.64 -32.28
CA SER A 542 -20.94 17.35 -33.50
C SER A 542 -20.93 16.48 -34.76
N ILE A 543 -20.76 15.18 -34.64
CA ILE A 543 -20.74 14.22 -35.75
C ILE A 543 -21.61 13.03 -35.36
N SER A 544 -22.53 12.63 -36.26
CA SER A 544 -23.26 11.37 -36.14
C SER A 544 -22.77 10.35 -37.16
N GLY A 545 -23.22 9.08 -37.01
CA GLY A 545 -22.86 7.98 -37.89
C GLY A 545 -22.01 6.94 -37.19
N THR A 546 -21.67 5.86 -37.92
CA THR A 546 -20.77 4.79 -37.42
C THR A 546 -19.34 5.14 -37.80
N ALA A 547 -18.45 5.15 -36.81
CA ALA A 547 -17.07 5.57 -36.98
C ALA A 547 -16.06 4.49 -36.61
N ASP A 548 -14.88 4.57 -37.22
CA ASP A 548 -13.67 3.85 -36.87
C ASP A 548 -12.57 4.86 -36.60
N PHE A 549 -11.68 4.54 -35.66
CA PHE A 549 -10.50 5.35 -35.35
C PHE A 549 -9.32 4.45 -35.03
N SER A 550 -8.12 4.77 -35.51
CA SER A 550 -6.90 4.10 -35.15
C SER A 550 -5.77 5.09 -34.93
N ALA A 551 -4.87 4.78 -34.00
CA ALA A 551 -3.66 5.55 -33.75
C ALA A 551 -2.54 4.63 -33.30
N ASP A 552 -1.35 4.82 -33.88
CA ASP A 552 -0.08 4.23 -33.46
C ASP A 552 0.87 5.36 -33.15
N LEU A 553 1.14 5.58 -31.88
CA LEU A 553 1.84 6.75 -31.37
C LEU A 553 3.03 6.35 -30.51
N VAL A 554 4.11 7.07 -30.61
CA VAL A 554 5.28 6.99 -29.75
C VAL A 554 5.66 8.38 -29.26
N ALA A 555 6.09 8.49 -28.01
CA ALA A 555 6.56 9.73 -27.43
C ALA A 555 7.60 9.48 -26.35
N HIS A 556 8.42 10.46 -26.04
CA HIS A 556 9.49 10.38 -25.04
C HIS A 556 9.47 11.60 -24.12
N GLY A 557 9.71 11.40 -22.84
CA GLY A 557 9.84 12.52 -21.91
C GLY A 557 9.26 12.26 -20.54
N LYS A 558 9.46 13.22 -19.62
CA LYS A 558 9.02 13.17 -18.23
C LYS A 558 7.84 14.09 -17.91
N THR A 559 7.43 14.95 -18.83
CA THR A 559 6.30 15.88 -18.67
C THR A 559 5.34 15.73 -19.84
N VAL A 560 4.08 16.15 -19.64
CA VAL A 560 3.08 16.18 -20.71
C VAL A 560 3.56 17.02 -21.90
N GLY A 561 4.17 18.17 -21.65
CA GLY A 561 4.73 19.02 -22.71
C GLY A 561 5.88 18.37 -23.49
N ALA A 562 6.74 17.58 -22.80
CA ALA A 562 7.78 16.81 -23.48
C ALA A 562 7.18 15.73 -24.37
N LEU A 563 6.14 15.00 -23.91
CA LEU A 563 5.45 14.01 -24.74
C LEU A 563 4.81 14.65 -25.97
N ARG A 564 4.20 15.82 -25.86
CA ARG A 564 3.61 16.52 -27.02
C ARG A 564 4.65 16.90 -28.06
N LYS A 565 5.83 17.34 -27.65
CA LYS A 565 6.93 17.76 -28.53
C LYS A 565 7.66 16.60 -29.22
N THR A 566 7.57 15.41 -28.70
CA THR A 566 8.22 14.19 -29.22
C THR A 566 7.23 13.18 -29.73
N LEU A 567 5.97 13.63 -29.99
CA LEU A 567 4.90 12.75 -30.40
C LEU A 567 5.01 12.44 -31.90
N ASP A 568 5.33 11.21 -32.21
CA ASP A 568 5.46 10.66 -33.55
C ASP A 568 4.46 9.54 -33.79
N GLY A 569 4.13 9.27 -35.05
CA GLY A 569 3.29 8.13 -35.40
C GLY A 569 2.28 8.38 -36.50
N SER A 570 1.16 7.68 -36.45
CA SER A 570 0.08 7.79 -37.42
C SER A 570 -1.29 7.73 -36.77
N VAL A 571 -2.23 8.43 -37.37
CA VAL A 571 -3.66 8.37 -36.99
C VAL A 571 -4.50 8.17 -38.24
N ALA A 572 -5.64 7.47 -38.09
CA ALA A 572 -6.65 7.39 -39.15
C ALA A 572 -8.03 7.38 -38.50
N ALA A 573 -8.97 8.08 -39.15
CA ALA A 573 -10.36 8.14 -38.77
C ALA A 573 -11.27 7.98 -39.99
N SER A 574 -12.38 7.26 -39.81
CA SER A 574 -13.41 7.18 -40.79
C SER A 574 -14.79 7.18 -40.14
N ALA A 575 -15.78 7.68 -40.89
CA ALA A 575 -17.18 7.62 -40.47
C ALA A 575 -18.10 7.37 -41.68
N LYS A 576 -19.23 6.71 -41.45
CA LYS A 576 -20.18 6.35 -42.50
C LYS A 576 -21.61 6.66 -42.06
N ASN A 577 -22.46 6.96 -43.06
CA ASN A 577 -23.90 7.14 -42.86
C ASN A 577 -24.21 8.11 -41.72
N GLY A 578 -23.69 9.33 -41.82
CA GLY A 578 -23.82 10.29 -40.74
C GLY A 578 -24.01 11.74 -41.22
N ALA A 579 -23.86 12.63 -40.24
CA ALA A 579 -23.94 14.06 -40.49
C ALA A 579 -22.99 14.86 -39.60
N VAL A 580 -22.43 15.92 -40.11
CA VAL A 580 -21.72 16.97 -39.36
C VAL A 580 -22.72 18.03 -38.94
N LYS A 581 -22.88 18.28 -37.65
CA LYS A 581 -23.82 19.25 -37.06
C LYS A 581 -23.11 20.57 -36.76
N GLY A 582 -23.86 21.66 -36.80
CA GLY A 582 -23.34 23.00 -36.57
C GLY A 582 -22.76 23.66 -37.82
N PHE A 583 -22.80 22.96 -38.96
CA PHE A 583 -22.21 23.42 -40.21
C PHE A 583 -23.02 22.93 -41.40
N ASN A 584 -23.51 23.83 -42.29
CA ASN A 584 -24.20 23.48 -43.52
C ASN A 584 -23.35 23.88 -44.71
N LEU A 585 -22.59 22.90 -45.24
CA LEU A 585 -21.73 23.11 -46.40
C LEU A 585 -22.53 23.53 -47.65
N GLY A 586 -23.71 22.92 -47.83
CA GLY A 586 -24.61 23.30 -48.93
C GLY A 586 -25.07 24.76 -48.89
N TYR A 587 -25.45 25.26 -47.73
CA TYR A 587 -25.76 26.66 -47.51
C TYR A 587 -24.58 27.59 -47.82
N LEU A 588 -23.37 27.24 -47.33
CA LEU A 588 -22.15 28.05 -47.57
C LEU A 588 -21.80 28.13 -49.06
N ILE A 589 -21.97 27.04 -49.80
CA ILE A 589 -21.71 27.01 -51.23
C ILE A 589 -22.77 27.83 -51.97
N ARG A 590 -24.08 27.71 -51.65
CA ARG A 590 -25.14 28.55 -52.22
C ARG A 590 -24.94 30.03 -51.92
N LYS A 591 -24.51 30.36 -50.71
CA LYS A 591 -24.13 31.72 -50.33
C LYS A 591 -22.95 32.25 -51.14
N ALA A 592 -21.93 31.43 -51.36
CA ALA A 592 -20.80 31.77 -52.22
C ALA A 592 -21.26 31.98 -53.69
N GLN A 593 -22.13 31.11 -54.22
CA GLN A 593 -22.71 31.24 -55.55
C GLN A 593 -23.51 32.53 -55.71
N ALA A 594 -24.38 32.85 -54.74
CA ALA A 594 -25.16 34.07 -54.71
C ALA A 594 -24.26 35.31 -54.67
N ALA A 595 -23.18 35.30 -53.92
CA ALA A 595 -22.20 36.38 -53.87
C ALA A 595 -21.50 36.56 -55.22
N LEU A 596 -21.13 35.46 -55.89
CA LEU A 596 -20.54 35.49 -57.26
C LEU A 596 -21.57 36.03 -58.32
N ALA A 597 -22.86 35.87 -58.09
CA ALA A 597 -23.96 36.41 -58.90
C ALA A 597 -24.36 37.83 -58.47
N GLY A 598 -23.62 38.48 -57.57
CA GLY A 598 -23.88 39.86 -57.11
C GLY A 598 -24.88 39.97 -55.96
N ASN A 599 -25.40 38.86 -55.42
CA ASN A 599 -26.33 38.89 -54.29
C ASN A 599 -25.51 38.60 -52.98
N LEU A 600 -25.02 39.67 -52.35
CA LEU A 600 -24.21 39.59 -51.10
C LEU A 600 -25.06 39.33 -49.84
N ASN A 601 -26.37 39.48 -49.92
CA ASN A 601 -27.30 39.34 -48.79
C ASN A 601 -28.08 38.03 -48.80
N TYR A 602 -27.58 37.00 -49.48
CA TYR A 602 -28.22 35.68 -49.51
C TYR A 602 -28.37 35.08 -48.13
N THR A 603 -29.60 34.79 -47.75
CA THR A 603 -29.98 34.07 -46.54
C THR A 603 -30.93 32.93 -46.87
N GLU A 604 -30.82 31.84 -46.17
CA GLU A 604 -31.67 30.66 -46.34
C GLU A 604 -31.93 30.07 -44.93
N ASP A 605 -33.20 29.76 -44.66
CA ASP A 605 -33.56 29.04 -43.43
C ASP A 605 -33.34 27.55 -43.65
N SER A 606 -32.14 27.09 -43.27
CA SER A 606 -31.74 25.68 -43.39
C SER A 606 -31.02 25.22 -42.12
N ALA A 607 -31.28 23.96 -41.71
CA ALA A 607 -30.63 23.39 -40.55
C ALA A 607 -29.08 23.41 -40.71
N PRO A 608 -28.31 23.73 -39.67
CA PRO A 608 -26.86 23.73 -39.72
C PRO A 608 -26.31 22.29 -39.68
N VAL A 609 -26.59 21.51 -40.73
CA VAL A 609 -26.22 20.08 -40.83
C VAL A 609 -25.69 19.79 -42.22
N THR A 610 -24.62 18.99 -42.32
CA THR A 610 -24.09 18.46 -43.56
C THR A 610 -24.07 16.93 -43.50
N ASP A 611 -24.96 16.28 -44.29
CA ASP A 611 -25.00 14.82 -44.38
C ASP A 611 -23.84 14.29 -45.21
N PHE A 612 -23.33 13.12 -44.81
CA PHE A 612 -22.28 12.39 -45.54
C PHE A 612 -22.60 10.90 -45.64
N ALA A 613 -22.18 10.28 -46.73
CA ALA A 613 -22.17 8.83 -46.89
C ALA A 613 -20.90 8.22 -46.27
N SER A 614 -19.76 8.87 -46.48
CA SER A 614 -18.47 8.47 -45.91
C SER A 614 -17.58 9.71 -45.70
N ILE A 615 -16.74 9.62 -44.66
CA ILE A 615 -15.59 10.52 -44.40
C ILE A 615 -14.44 9.61 -44.00
N SER A 616 -13.26 9.83 -44.57
CA SER A 616 -12.01 9.22 -44.15
C SER A 616 -10.89 10.22 -44.21
N VAL A 617 -9.98 10.12 -43.25
CA VAL A 617 -8.76 10.94 -43.14
C VAL A 617 -7.71 10.16 -42.42
N SER A 618 -6.48 10.26 -42.88
CA SER A 618 -5.32 9.80 -42.14
C SER A 618 -4.24 10.88 -42.04
N GLY A 619 -3.26 10.68 -41.19
CA GLY A 619 -2.15 11.62 -41.07
C GLY A 619 -0.97 11.00 -40.33
N LYS A 620 0.18 11.62 -40.57
CA LYS A 620 1.43 11.29 -39.89
C LYS A 620 1.80 12.38 -38.91
N LEU A 621 2.17 11.97 -37.73
CA LEU A 621 2.70 12.81 -36.66
C LEU A 621 4.20 12.80 -36.70
N ASN A 622 4.82 13.99 -36.68
CA ASN A 622 6.25 14.19 -36.49
C ASN A 622 6.45 15.38 -35.53
N ASP A 623 7.11 15.15 -34.41
CA ASP A 623 7.37 16.15 -33.36
C ASP A 623 6.11 16.92 -32.95
N GLY A 624 4.97 16.20 -32.81
CA GLY A 624 3.69 16.77 -32.40
C GLY A 624 2.93 17.54 -33.48
N VAL A 625 3.38 17.53 -34.73
CA VAL A 625 2.66 18.09 -35.87
C VAL A 625 2.06 16.97 -36.70
N LEU A 626 0.74 16.92 -36.78
CA LEU A 626 -0.02 16.00 -37.64
C LEU A 626 -0.17 16.60 -39.03
N HIS A 627 0.42 15.96 -40.02
CA HIS A 627 0.23 16.25 -41.43
C HIS A 627 -0.77 15.27 -42.06
N SER A 628 -1.76 15.78 -42.79
CA SER A 628 -2.74 15.00 -43.52
C SER A 628 -2.96 15.60 -44.94
N ASP A 629 -2.98 14.71 -45.95
CA ASP A 629 -3.18 15.08 -47.36
C ASP A 629 -4.23 14.22 -48.08
N ASP A 630 -4.95 13.37 -47.35
CA ASP A 630 -5.82 12.30 -47.84
C ASP A 630 -7.30 12.42 -47.36
N LEU A 631 -7.69 13.58 -46.82
CA LEU A 631 -9.12 13.75 -46.49
C LEU A 631 -9.99 13.43 -47.71
N ASP A 632 -10.88 12.47 -47.58
CA ASP A 632 -11.91 12.12 -48.56
C ASP A 632 -13.27 12.04 -47.87
N ALA A 633 -14.18 12.90 -48.29
CA ALA A 633 -15.54 12.87 -47.81
C ALA A 633 -16.54 12.88 -48.98
N ALA A 634 -17.48 11.95 -48.92
CA ALA A 634 -18.56 11.80 -49.88
C ALA A 634 -19.90 12.19 -49.25
N SER A 635 -20.52 13.17 -49.81
CA SER A 635 -21.91 13.59 -49.52
C SER A 635 -22.77 13.41 -50.77
N PRO A 636 -24.11 13.34 -50.64
CA PRO A 636 -24.99 13.36 -51.84
C PRO A 636 -24.72 14.52 -52.78
N LEU A 637 -24.28 15.67 -52.27
CA LEU A 637 -24.06 16.90 -53.05
C LEU A 637 -22.56 17.20 -53.29
N PHE A 638 -21.65 16.64 -52.56
CA PHE A 638 -20.22 17.06 -52.54
C PHE A 638 -19.28 15.87 -52.47
N ARG A 639 -18.07 16.10 -53.02
CA ARG A 639 -16.85 15.37 -52.68
C ARG A 639 -15.91 16.38 -52.05
N VAL A 640 -15.33 16.05 -50.92
CA VAL A 640 -14.47 16.97 -50.21
C VAL A 640 -13.11 16.29 -49.99
N GLY A 641 -12.10 16.78 -50.73
CA GLY A 641 -10.71 16.46 -50.43
C GLY A 641 -10.12 17.53 -49.51
N GLY A 642 -8.95 17.26 -48.92
CA GLY A 642 -8.28 18.25 -48.08
C GLY A 642 -6.91 17.86 -47.67
N SER A 643 -6.13 18.87 -47.26
CA SER A 643 -4.76 18.72 -46.79
C SER A 643 -4.39 19.84 -45.82
N GLY A 644 -3.45 19.57 -44.92
CA GLY A 644 -2.94 20.57 -43.99
C GLY A 644 -2.30 19.99 -42.75
N ASP A 645 -2.00 20.87 -41.82
CA ASP A 645 -1.25 20.56 -40.59
C ASP A 645 -2.08 20.90 -39.35
N ILE A 646 -1.99 20.03 -38.34
CA ILE A 646 -2.51 20.26 -36.99
C ILE A 646 -1.32 20.18 -36.03
N ASN A 647 -0.98 21.30 -35.39
CA ASN A 647 0.10 21.36 -34.41
C ASN A 647 -0.47 21.16 -33.00
N LEU A 648 -0.18 19.99 -32.41
CA LEU A 648 -0.64 19.61 -31.04
C LEU A 648 0.16 20.30 -29.93
N VAL A 649 1.34 20.85 -30.24
CA VAL A 649 2.17 21.58 -29.27
C VAL A 649 1.62 22.99 -29.05
N THR A 650 1.26 23.69 -30.12
CA THR A 650 0.70 25.06 -30.10
C THR A 650 -0.82 25.07 -30.10
N GLU A 651 -1.46 23.91 -30.27
CA GLU A 651 -2.91 23.73 -30.38
C GLU A 651 -3.54 24.56 -31.53
N THR A 652 -2.83 24.60 -32.68
CA THR A 652 -3.24 25.34 -33.86
C THR A 652 -3.42 24.44 -35.07
N LEU A 653 -4.27 24.84 -35.99
CA LEU A 653 -4.43 24.17 -37.29
C LEU A 653 -4.25 25.14 -38.45
N ASP A 654 -3.77 24.62 -39.58
CA ASP A 654 -3.77 25.24 -40.91
C ASP A 654 -4.17 24.16 -41.92
N TYR A 655 -5.43 24.12 -42.27
CA TYR A 655 -6.03 23.05 -43.08
C TYR A 655 -6.86 23.61 -44.20
N THR A 656 -6.73 23.04 -45.40
CA THR A 656 -7.53 23.44 -46.56
C THR A 656 -8.46 22.30 -46.97
N ALA A 657 -9.77 22.49 -46.81
CA ALA A 657 -10.80 21.62 -47.36
C ALA A 657 -11.18 22.08 -48.75
N LYS A 658 -11.33 21.16 -49.69
CA LYS A 658 -11.61 21.40 -51.10
C LYS A 658 -12.90 20.70 -51.53
N PRO A 659 -14.08 21.20 -51.16
CA PRO A 659 -15.35 20.65 -51.63
C PRO A 659 -15.52 20.89 -53.13
N SER A 660 -15.88 19.84 -53.88
CA SER A 660 -16.29 19.86 -55.26
C SER A 660 -17.76 19.40 -55.39
N ILE A 661 -18.54 20.07 -56.25
CA ILE A 661 -19.95 19.77 -56.44
C ILE A 661 -20.08 18.62 -57.43
N VAL A 662 -20.96 17.65 -57.16
CA VAL A 662 -21.29 16.52 -58.06
C VAL A 662 -22.61 16.74 -58.77
N GLU A 663 -22.83 16.07 -59.93
CA GLU A 663 -23.91 16.28 -60.88
C GLU A 663 -25.35 16.15 -60.35
N THR A 664 -25.58 15.49 -59.24
CA THR A 664 -26.93 15.28 -58.71
C THR A 664 -27.31 16.36 -57.71
N SER A 665 -28.12 17.33 -58.14
CA SER A 665 -28.43 18.55 -57.40
C SER A 665 -29.67 18.51 -56.52
N LYS A 666 -30.33 17.36 -56.31
CA LYS A 666 -31.62 17.27 -55.59
C LYS A 666 -31.48 16.67 -54.18
N GLY A 667 -30.49 17.10 -53.40
CA GLY A 667 -30.35 16.71 -51.98
C GLY A 667 -30.50 17.90 -51.04
N GLN A 668 -31.00 17.67 -49.81
CA GLN A 668 -31.11 18.65 -48.72
C GLN A 668 -32.00 19.89 -48.98
N GLY A 669 -33.05 19.76 -49.81
CA GLY A 669 -34.11 20.79 -49.93
C GLY A 669 -33.71 22.14 -50.54
N GLY A 670 -32.50 22.26 -51.12
CA GLY A 670 -31.99 23.49 -51.68
C GLY A 670 -32.20 23.61 -53.19
N LYS A 671 -31.93 24.83 -53.75
CA LYS A 671 -31.97 25.13 -55.20
C LYS A 671 -30.82 24.34 -55.90
N ASP A 672 -31.07 24.12 -57.22
CA ASP A 672 -30.14 23.42 -58.10
C ASP A 672 -28.73 24.05 -58.11
N LEU A 673 -27.68 23.24 -57.98
CA LEU A 673 -26.28 23.63 -58.04
C LEU A 673 -25.61 23.21 -59.37
N SER A 674 -26.38 22.84 -60.38
CA SER A 674 -25.88 22.38 -61.68
C SER A 674 -24.87 23.31 -62.35
N ASP A 675 -25.02 24.64 -62.16
CA ASP A 675 -24.09 25.65 -62.68
C ASP A 675 -22.70 25.65 -62.07
N LEU A 676 -22.49 24.93 -60.94
CA LEU A 676 -21.23 24.78 -60.24
C LEU A 676 -20.66 23.35 -60.29
N ASN A 677 -21.26 22.53 -61.16
CA ASN A 677 -20.81 21.15 -61.31
C ASN A 677 -19.31 21.09 -61.67
N GLY A 678 -18.53 20.27 -60.91
CA GLY A 678 -17.08 20.13 -61.05
C GLY A 678 -16.25 21.30 -60.51
N VAL A 679 -16.87 22.37 -59.97
CA VAL A 679 -16.15 23.50 -59.37
C VAL A 679 -15.71 23.16 -57.96
N THR A 680 -14.41 23.31 -57.68
CA THR A 680 -13.82 23.18 -56.32
C THR A 680 -13.76 24.56 -55.66
N ILE A 681 -14.23 24.62 -54.39
CA ILE A 681 -14.28 25.85 -53.59
C ILE A 681 -13.36 25.68 -52.37
N PRO A 682 -12.13 26.16 -52.36
CA PRO A 682 -11.25 26.00 -51.23
C PRO A 682 -11.76 26.75 -49.98
N ILE A 683 -11.75 26.05 -48.86
CA ILE A 683 -12.08 26.58 -47.54
C ILE A 683 -10.84 26.42 -46.65
N HIS A 684 -10.24 27.53 -46.25
CA HIS A 684 -9.08 27.54 -45.35
C HIS A 684 -9.57 27.59 -43.89
N LEU A 685 -9.12 26.65 -43.09
CA LEU A 685 -9.35 26.51 -41.64
C LEU A 685 -8.08 26.87 -40.94
N THR A 686 -8.07 27.89 -40.08
CA THR A 686 -6.85 28.36 -39.39
C THR A 686 -7.13 28.73 -37.94
N GLY A 687 -6.06 28.81 -37.11
CA GLY A 687 -6.11 29.24 -35.72
C GLY A 687 -6.24 28.09 -34.73
N SER A 688 -6.93 28.31 -33.60
CA SER A 688 -7.04 27.31 -32.55
C SER A 688 -7.85 26.08 -32.98
N ILE A 689 -7.35 24.87 -32.67
CA ILE A 689 -8.08 23.61 -32.92
C ILE A 689 -9.46 23.56 -32.20
N TRP A 690 -9.61 24.32 -31.12
CA TRP A 690 -10.82 24.36 -30.32
C TRP A 690 -11.88 25.34 -30.85
N LYS A 691 -11.44 26.41 -31.59
CA LYS A 691 -12.29 27.45 -32.18
C LYS A 691 -11.67 27.87 -33.54
N PRO A 692 -11.72 26.99 -34.56
CA PRO A 692 -11.15 27.29 -35.84
C PRO A 692 -11.88 28.45 -36.54
N LYS A 693 -11.11 29.29 -37.23
CA LYS A 693 -11.61 30.31 -38.14
C LYS A 693 -11.62 29.74 -39.55
N TYR A 694 -12.64 30.04 -40.35
CA TYR A 694 -12.70 29.63 -41.75
C TYR A 694 -12.74 30.81 -42.69
N LYS A 695 -12.12 30.65 -43.85
CA LYS A 695 -12.13 31.62 -44.94
C LYS A 695 -12.39 30.89 -46.26
N ILE A 696 -13.40 31.34 -47.03
CA ILE A 696 -13.72 30.79 -48.35
C ILE A 696 -12.93 31.56 -49.40
N ASP A 697 -12.16 30.86 -50.24
CA ASP A 697 -11.41 31.47 -51.37
C ASP A 697 -12.27 31.51 -52.63
N LEU A 698 -13.12 32.56 -52.74
CA LEU A 698 -13.97 32.78 -53.89
C LEU A 698 -13.18 33.09 -55.17
N ALA A 699 -11.98 33.71 -55.06
CA ALA A 699 -11.16 34.02 -56.20
C ALA A 699 -10.54 32.76 -56.85
N ALA A 700 -10.19 31.75 -56.01
CA ALA A 700 -9.79 30.45 -56.52
C ALA A 700 -10.94 29.71 -57.21
N ALA A 701 -12.14 29.76 -56.64
CA ALA A 701 -13.34 29.18 -57.26
C ALA A 701 -13.67 29.77 -58.64
N VAL A 702 -13.53 31.09 -58.81
CA VAL A 702 -13.70 31.77 -60.12
C VAL A 702 -12.66 31.33 -61.13
N ARG A 703 -11.38 31.21 -60.72
CA ARG A 703 -10.29 30.75 -61.58
C ARG A 703 -10.51 29.30 -62.02
N GLU A 704 -10.93 28.44 -61.13
CA GLU A 704 -11.24 27.03 -61.45
C GLU A 704 -12.43 26.91 -62.42
N LYS A 705 -13.54 27.70 -62.23
CA LYS A 705 -14.64 27.74 -63.13
C LYS A 705 -14.23 28.24 -64.52
N ALA A 706 -13.38 29.25 -64.63
CA ALA A 706 -12.83 29.73 -65.88
C ALA A 706 -11.98 28.66 -66.57
N LYS A 707 -11.10 27.96 -65.86
CA LYS A 707 -10.33 26.85 -66.40
C LYS A 707 -11.18 25.70 -66.89
N ALA A 708 -12.22 25.31 -66.12
CA ALA A 708 -13.13 24.23 -66.50
C ALA A 708 -13.84 24.56 -67.80
N ARG A 709 -14.33 25.82 -68.00
CA ARG A 709 -14.93 26.29 -69.25
C ARG A 709 -13.96 26.29 -70.41
N VAL A 710 -12.70 26.71 -70.21
CA VAL A 710 -11.68 26.70 -71.24
C VAL A 710 -11.35 25.27 -71.65
N ASN A 711 -11.22 24.34 -70.72
CA ASN A 711 -10.98 22.94 -71.01
C ASN A 711 -12.15 22.26 -71.73
N GLU A 712 -13.40 22.56 -71.36
CA GLU A 712 -14.60 22.07 -72.02
C GLU A 712 -14.67 22.58 -73.50
N GLU A 713 -14.30 23.84 -73.73
CA GLU A 713 -14.22 24.43 -75.07
C GLU A 713 -13.07 23.81 -75.89
N ILE A 714 -11.93 23.54 -75.26
CA ILE A 714 -10.78 22.84 -75.87
C ILE A 714 -11.15 21.41 -76.24
N ASP A 715 -11.86 20.65 -75.36
CA ASP A 715 -12.23 19.28 -75.62
C ASP A 715 -13.31 19.22 -76.74
N LYS A 716 -14.27 20.15 -76.78
CA LYS A 716 -15.24 20.27 -77.87
C LYS A 716 -14.55 20.56 -79.21
N HIS A 717 -13.55 21.45 -79.19
CA HIS A 717 -12.73 21.73 -80.41
C HIS A 717 -11.79 20.57 -80.74
N LYS A 718 -11.30 19.81 -79.75
CA LYS A 718 -10.45 18.65 -80.00
C LYS A 718 -11.20 17.52 -80.71
N ASP A 719 -12.46 17.30 -80.35
CA ASP A 719 -13.34 16.32 -81.04
C ASP A 719 -13.67 16.79 -82.44
N GLU A 720 -13.94 18.08 -82.66
CA GLU A 720 -14.14 18.67 -84.05
C GLU A 720 -12.86 18.60 -84.88
N ILE A 721 -11.67 18.87 -84.24
CA ILE A 721 -10.35 18.78 -84.91
C ILE A 721 -10.02 17.36 -85.27
N GLN A 722 -10.24 16.40 -84.36
CA GLN A 722 -10.07 14.98 -84.63
C GLN A 722 -10.98 14.47 -85.72
N LYS A 723 -12.26 14.91 -85.75
CA LYS A 723 -13.17 14.55 -86.77
C LYS A 723 -12.78 15.15 -88.14
N LYS A 724 -12.37 16.43 -88.21
CA LYS A 724 -11.83 17.07 -89.40
C LYS A 724 -10.48 16.47 -89.81
N LEU A 725 -9.65 16.11 -88.93
CA LEU A 725 -8.34 15.45 -89.23
C LEU A 725 -8.58 14.00 -89.73
N GLY A 726 -9.55 13.29 -89.18
CA GLY A 726 -9.99 12.00 -89.67
C GLY A 726 -10.60 12.04 -91.04
N GLU A 727 -11.41 13.04 -91.32
CA GLU A 727 -11.97 13.29 -92.68
C GLU A 727 -10.88 13.74 -93.71
N PHE A 728 -9.87 14.46 -93.29
CA PHE A 728 -8.74 14.86 -94.09
C PHE A 728 -7.72 13.73 -94.34
N LEU A 729 -7.47 12.88 -93.40
CA LEU A 729 -6.46 11.78 -93.50
C LEU A 729 -7.02 10.52 -94.16
N PHE A 730 -8.32 10.24 -94.06
CA PHE A 730 -8.91 9.01 -94.55
C PHE A 730 -9.94 9.15 -95.65
N GLY A 731 -10.12 10.33 -96.27
CA GLY A 731 -10.93 10.62 -97.45
C GLY A 731 -12.40 10.24 -97.29
N LYS A 732 -13.30 11.13 -97.75
CA LYS A 732 -14.74 10.84 -97.80
C LYS A 732 -14.99 9.59 -98.61
N LYS A 733 -15.38 8.47 -98.01
CA LYS A 733 -16.00 7.36 -98.72
C LYS A 733 -17.24 7.79 -99.39
N LYS A 734 -17.23 7.94 -100.77
CA LYS A 734 -18.48 8.10 -101.60
C LYS A 734 -19.28 6.83 -101.46
N SER A 735 -20.54 6.95 -101.04
CA SER A 735 -21.56 5.94 -101.21
C SER A 735 -22.03 5.93 -102.64
N SER A 736 -21.63 4.96 -103.44
CA SER A 736 -22.26 4.62 -104.69
C SER A 736 -23.51 3.77 -104.35
N SER A 737 -24.64 4.39 -104.61
CA SER A 737 -25.95 3.68 -104.77
C SER A 737 -25.86 2.84 -106.04
N ASP A 738 -25.97 1.57 -105.98
CA ASP A 738 -26.44 0.75 -107.11
C ASP A 738 -27.71 -0.04 -106.73
N ASP A 739 -28.71 0.31 -107.41
CA ASP A 739 -30.05 -0.24 -107.53
C ASP A 739 -29.93 -1.57 -108.32
N SER A 740 -30.41 -2.65 -107.79
CA SER A 740 -30.99 -3.74 -108.64
C SER A 740 -31.90 -4.66 -107.82
N SER A 741 -33.11 -4.56 -108.22
CA SER A 741 -34.23 -5.49 -107.99
C SER A 741 -33.89 -6.92 -108.38
N SER A 742 -34.29 -7.95 -107.61
CA SER A 742 -35.27 -8.95 -108.13
C SER A 742 -35.46 -10.10 -107.17
N ASN A 743 -36.67 -10.34 -106.91
CA ASN A 743 -37.47 -11.60 -106.77
C ASN A 743 -36.84 -12.92 -106.27
N GLY A 744 -37.57 -13.47 -105.32
CA GLY A 744 -37.92 -14.91 -105.50
C GLY A 744 -37.77 -15.76 -104.24
N ASN A 745 -38.92 -16.10 -103.71
CA ASN A 745 -39.44 -17.19 -102.84
C ASN A 745 -39.20 -17.02 -101.34
#